data_55622ebabcf5dcf2a21a07c65f0187d2
#
_entry.id   55622ebabcf5dcf2a21a07c65f0187d2
#
_cell.length_a   1.000
_cell.length_b   1.000
_cell.length_c   1.000
_cell.angle_alpha   90.00
_cell.angle_beta   90.00
_cell.angle_gamma   90.00
#
_symmetry.space_group_name_H-M   'P 1'
#
loop_
_entity.id
_entity.type
_entity.pdbx_description
1 polymer ?
#
loop_
_entity_poly.entity_id
_entity_poly.type
_entity_poly.pdbx_seq_one_letter_code
_entity_poly.pdbx_strand_id
1 'polypeptide(L)'
;MHRHNALLLAVFAGLAAPAWGQQPSTKSGEWPSYTGDNQGSRYSPLDQINSTNFNQLEVAWRFKTDALGPRPEYKLEGTPLMVKGVIYASAGTRRSVIALDAKTGELMWVYSLREGNRAAIAPRQLSGRGVSYWTDGRGDDRVIFVTTGYRLVALNAHTGQPVPGFGKNGMVDLKEGMVTGTGQQIDLETGEAGLHSTPLVVKDTVIVGSSFKEGMTVVTHNNTKGLVRAFDARSGKLLWTFNTIPRPGELGNETWENGSWATNGNTGVWTQMTVDDDLGLVYLPVESPTSDFYGGERPGDNLFGESLVCVDLKTGKRKWHFQIVHHPIWDYDLSSAPILADINVGGKAIKAVALPSKEAFLYVFDRISGQPVWPIEERAVPTSDVPGEKTSPTQPFPTKPPAYARNYLSIPDDLIDFTPELRAQAKDAVARYKTGPMFLPPVIGDSKGFLGALNLGNASGGTNWPGAGYDPETHIVYAQAHQSALFPISLRKPPPGFSDIGYVMGRNDAEFRVSEGPGFGTAADAPQHRPTPTPAPTATAAQPATGALTVQGLSILKPPYAVISAINLDRGELQWQVPYGETPDAVRNHPALKGRIIPNTGQPGSVGLVVTKTLVILGDSQNTTTPSHPRGAMLRAYDKATGQEVGAVYMPAPQSGSPMTYMLDGKQYIVVAVSGGAYSGEYIAYSLPSAN
;
A
#
# COMPACT_ATOMS: atom_id res chain seq x y z
N MET A 1 41.04 -70.58 -38.57
CA MET A 1 41.10 -69.12 -38.27
C MET A 1 39.69 -68.51 -38.42
N HIS A 2 38.91 -68.46 -37.32
CA HIS A 2 37.61 -67.81 -37.32
C HIS A 2 37.62 -66.78 -36.22
N ARG A 3 37.50 -65.50 -36.59
CA ARG A 3 37.38 -64.40 -35.63
C ARG A 3 35.91 -64.18 -35.34
N HIS A 4 35.51 -64.30 -34.11
CA HIS A 4 34.19 -63.90 -33.58
C HIS A 4 34.25 -62.42 -33.18
N ASN A 5 33.45 -61.58 -33.84
CA ASN A 5 33.17 -60.21 -33.39
C ASN A 5 31.99 -60.27 -32.41
N ALA A 6 32.24 -59.93 -31.16
CA ALA A 6 31.20 -59.71 -30.17
C ALA A 6 30.76 -58.23 -30.22
N LEU A 7 29.49 -57.98 -30.57
CA LEU A 7 28.84 -56.65 -30.51
C LEU A 7 28.38 -56.40 -29.06
N LEU A 8 28.99 -55.43 -28.41
CA LEU A 8 28.50 -54.92 -27.11
C LEU A 8 27.38 -53.90 -27.36
N LEU A 9 26.15 -54.26 -27.04
CA LEU A 9 25.04 -53.32 -26.94
C LEU A 9 25.15 -52.57 -25.60
N ALA A 10 25.49 -51.27 -25.64
CA ALA A 10 25.39 -50.39 -24.47
C ALA A 10 23.94 -49.90 -24.37
N VAL A 11 23.22 -50.37 -23.38
CA VAL A 11 21.91 -49.86 -22.97
C VAL A 11 22.11 -48.55 -22.18
N PHE A 12 21.88 -47.42 -22.80
CA PHE A 12 21.75 -46.14 -22.10
C PHE A 12 20.40 -46.12 -21.38
N ALA A 13 20.39 -46.42 -20.06
CA ALA A 13 19.26 -46.10 -19.20
C ALA A 13 19.27 -44.58 -18.95
N GLY A 14 18.50 -43.84 -19.73
CA GLY A 14 18.23 -42.44 -19.50
C GLY A 14 17.47 -42.30 -18.18
N LEU A 15 18.15 -41.85 -17.13
CA LEU A 15 17.50 -41.34 -15.91
C LEU A 15 16.71 -40.09 -16.32
N ALA A 16 15.40 -40.25 -16.54
CA ALA A 16 14.49 -39.12 -16.60
C ALA A 16 14.53 -38.42 -15.23
N ALA A 17 15.22 -37.27 -15.16
CA ALA A 17 15.07 -36.38 -14.02
C ALA A 17 13.57 -36.09 -13.83
N PRO A 18 13.03 -36.13 -12.61
CA PRO A 18 11.65 -35.76 -12.41
C PRO A 18 11.47 -34.33 -12.89
N ALA A 19 10.56 -34.12 -13.85
CA ALA A 19 10.16 -32.80 -14.28
C ALA A 19 9.50 -32.12 -13.07
N TRP A 20 10.26 -31.29 -12.36
CA TRP A 20 9.72 -30.37 -11.37
C TRP A 20 8.77 -29.46 -12.12
N GLY A 21 7.49 -29.44 -11.75
CA GLY A 21 6.53 -28.54 -12.36
C GLY A 21 7.11 -27.12 -12.33
N GLN A 22 7.06 -26.43 -13.47
CA GLN A 22 7.56 -25.06 -13.56
C GLN A 22 6.84 -24.20 -12.51
N GLN A 23 7.60 -23.48 -11.68
CA GLN A 23 7.02 -22.58 -10.67
C GLN A 23 6.27 -21.44 -11.39
N PRO A 24 5.08 -21.06 -10.91
CA PRO A 24 4.31 -19.97 -11.50
C PRO A 24 5.12 -18.67 -11.54
N SER A 25 5.05 -17.93 -12.66
CA SER A 25 5.88 -16.74 -12.89
C SER A 25 5.24 -15.80 -13.90
N THR A 26 5.49 -14.49 -13.78
CA THR A 26 5.10 -13.51 -14.80
C THR A 26 5.77 -13.77 -16.14
N LYS A 27 6.94 -14.43 -16.16
CA LYS A 27 7.64 -14.86 -17.38
C LYS A 27 6.90 -15.98 -18.11
N SER A 28 6.14 -16.81 -17.39
CA SER A 28 5.25 -17.83 -17.98
C SER A 28 3.85 -17.30 -18.30
N GLY A 29 3.61 -16.01 -18.14
CA GLY A 29 2.32 -15.37 -18.37
C GLY A 29 1.33 -15.50 -17.22
N GLU A 30 1.78 -15.85 -16.03
CA GLU A 30 0.96 -15.92 -14.82
C GLU A 30 1.16 -14.69 -13.93
N TRP A 31 0.36 -14.55 -12.86
CA TRP A 31 0.50 -13.52 -11.85
C TRP A 31 0.42 -14.14 -10.46
N PRO A 32 1.51 -14.80 -9.98
CA PRO A 32 1.47 -15.69 -8.83
C PRO A 32 1.53 -15.00 -7.46
N SER A 33 1.83 -13.71 -7.39
CA SER A 33 1.89 -12.97 -6.14
C SER A 33 1.28 -11.56 -6.27
N TYR A 34 1.04 -10.90 -5.16
CA TYR A 34 0.39 -9.58 -5.11
C TYR A 34 1.07 -8.53 -6.03
N THR A 35 2.37 -8.57 -6.12
CA THR A 35 3.19 -7.67 -6.97
C THR A 35 3.68 -8.34 -8.27
N GLY A 36 3.09 -9.48 -8.65
CA GLY A 36 3.53 -10.30 -9.78
C GLY A 36 4.68 -11.24 -9.42
N ASP A 37 5.60 -10.77 -8.61
CA ASP A 37 6.71 -11.52 -8.01
C ASP A 37 6.90 -11.15 -6.52
N ASN A 38 7.85 -11.77 -5.86
CA ASN A 38 8.19 -11.47 -4.47
C ASN A 38 9.21 -10.32 -4.32
N GLN A 39 9.61 -9.70 -5.44
CA GLN A 39 10.58 -8.61 -5.50
C GLN A 39 9.93 -7.23 -5.56
N GLY A 40 8.60 -7.17 -5.65
CA GLY A 40 7.86 -5.91 -5.68
C GLY A 40 7.84 -5.23 -7.05
N SER A 41 8.11 -5.96 -8.15
CA SER A 41 8.30 -5.34 -9.46
C SER A 41 7.01 -4.87 -10.12
N ARG A 42 5.86 -5.52 -9.90
CA ARG A 42 4.61 -5.30 -10.65
C ARG A 42 4.82 -5.34 -12.17
N TYR A 43 5.75 -6.18 -12.62
CA TYR A 43 6.17 -6.29 -14.00
C TYR A 43 5.71 -7.61 -14.64
N SER A 44 5.27 -7.52 -15.89
CA SER A 44 5.05 -8.66 -16.76
C SER A 44 5.66 -8.40 -18.14
N PRO A 45 6.41 -9.34 -18.72
CA PRO A 45 7.01 -9.18 -20.04
C PRO A 45 6.01 -9.30 -21.21
N LEU A 46 4.72 -9.39 -20.92
CA LEU A 46 3.67 -9.48 -21.92
C LEU A 46 3.55 -8.19 -22.74
N ASP A 47 3.31 -8.32 -24.06
CA ASP A 47 3.24 -7.22 -25.02
C ASP A 47 2.16 -7.38 -26.11
N GLN A 48 1.28 -8.39 -26.00
CA GLN A 48 0.16 -8.54 -26.93
C GLN A 48 -0.75 -7.31 -26.89
N ILE A 49 -0.98 -6.78 -25.68
CA ILE A 49 -1.63 -5.48 -25.46
C ILE A 49 -0.54 -4.41 -25.41
N ASN A 50 -0.62 -3.43 -26.35
CA ASN A 50 0.40 -2.41 -26.55
C ASN A 50 -0.22 -1.07 -26.98
N SER A 51 0.60 -0.07 -27.29
CA SER A 51 0.17 1.29 -27.66
C SER A 51 -0.72 1.37 -28.90
N THR A 52 -0.68 0.38 -29.79
CA THR A 52 -1.46 0.40 -31.05
C THR A 52 -2.86 -0.18 -30.91
N ASN A 53 -3.10 -0.98 -29.86
CA ASN A 53 -4.35 -1.73 -29.74
C ASN A 53 -5.06 -1.56 -28.36
N PHE A 54 -4.49 -0.80 -27.43
CA PHE A 54 -5.07 -0.64 -26.08
C PHE A 54 -6.52 -0.12 -26.12
N ASN A 55 -6.84 0.80 -27.04
CA ASN A 55 -8.19 1.34 -27.20
C ASN A 55 -9.20 0.33 -27.79
N GLN A 56 -8.74 -0.82 -28.23
CA GLN A 56 -9.58 -1.91 -28.76
C GLN A 56 -9.97 -2.92 -27.68
N LEU A 57 -9.51 -2.73 -26.42
CA LEU A 57 -9.84 -3.61 -25.32
C LEU A 57 -11.33 -3.63 -25.05
N GLU A 58 -11.86 -4.82 -24.90
CA GLU A 58 -13.24 -5.10 -24.52
C GLU A 58 -13.29 -5.84 -23.19
N VAL A 59 -14.43 -5.74 -22.51
CA VAL A 59 -14.68 -6.50 -21.28
C VAL A 59 -14.79 -7.99 -21.64
N ALA A 60 -13.85 -8.79 -21.16
CA ALA A 60 -13.86 -10.25 -21.33
C ALA A 60 -14.83 -10.93 -20.34
N TRP A 61 -14.75 -10.53 -19.06
CA TRP A 61 -15.64 -11.00 -18.02
C TRP A 61 -15.70 -10.00 -16.85
N ARG A 62 -16.73 -10.18 -16.01
CA ARG A 62 -16.96 -9.35 -14.82
C ARG A 62 -17.41 -10.22 -13.67
N PHE A 63 -16.96 -9.89 -12.45
CA PHE A 63 -17.37 -10.58 -11.23
C PHE A 63 -17.73 -9.59 -10.13
N LYS A 64 -19.01 -9.47 -9.81
CA LYS A 64 -19.53 -8.65 -8.70
C LYS A 64 -19.35 -9.34 -7.35
N THR A 65 -18.98 -8.57 -6.32
CA THR A 65 -18.71 -9.10 -4.97
C THR A 65 -19.88 -8.93 -4.00
N ASP A 66 -21.04 -8.46 -4.44
CA ASP A 66 -22.18 -8.06 -3.60
C ASP A 66 -22.72 -9.19 -2.71
N ALA A 67 -22.68 -10.43 -3.21
CA ALA A 67 -23.17 -11.60 -2.48
C ALA A 67 -22.16 -12.18 -1.47
N LEU A 68 -20.95 -11.61 -1.37
CA LEU A 68 -19.86 -12.16 -0.56
C LEU A 68 -19.76 -11.53 0.84
N GLY A 69 -20.89 -11.28 1.47
CA GLY A 69 -20.94 -10.72 2.82
C GLY A 69 -22.34 -10.24 3.20
N PRO A 70 -22.52 -9.69 4.41
CA PRO A 70 -23.82 -9.24 4.88
C PRO A 70 -24.30 -7.93 4.22
N ARG A 71 -23.41 -7.24 3.50
CA ARG A 71 -23.69 -6.01 2.75
C ARG A 71 -22.71 -5.88 1.59
N PRO A 72 -23.01 -5.07 0.56
CA PRO A 72 -22.07 -4.74 -0.50
C PRO A 72 -20.81 -4.08 0.05
N GLU A 73 -19.68 -4.29 -0.61
CA GLU A 73 -18.40 -3.65 -0.35
C GLU A 73 -18.20 -2.49 -1.31
N TYR A 74 -17.80 -1.33 -0.79
CA TYR A 74 -17.53 -0.13 -1.59
C TYR A 74 -16.05 0.28 -1.59
N LYS A 75 -15.17 -0.61 -1.08
CA LYS A 75 -13.72 -0.41 -1.03
C LYS A 75 -13.01 -1.75 -1.27
N LEU A 76 -13.04 -2.22 -2.51
CA LEU A 76 -12.39 -3.45 -2.95
C LEU A 76 -10.93 -3.17 -3.33
N GLU A 77 -9.99 -3.39 -2.42
CA GLU A 77 -8.56 -3.09 -2.62
C GLU A 77 -7.76 -4.25 -3.24
N GLY A 78 -8.40 -5.37 -3.56
CA GLY A 78 -7.73 -6.60 -3.95
C GLY A 78 -6.99 -6.52 -5.29
N THR A 79 -5.79 -7.11 -5.33
CA THR A 79 -5.11 -7.51 -6.57
C THR A 79 -5.24 -9.03 -6.68
N PRO A 80 -5.95 -9.56 -7.70
CA PRO A 80 -6.08 -11.01 -7.88
C PRO A 80 -4.74 -11.65 -8.25
N LEU A 81 -4.60 -12.93 -7.94
CA LEU A 81 -3.57 -13.80 -8.51
C LEU A 81 -4.14 -14.57 -9.70
N MET A 82 -3.31 -14.91 -10.68
CA MET A 82 -3.64 -15.91 -11.70
C MET A 82 -2.57 -16.99 -11.73
N VAL A 83 -2.96 -18.22 -11.42
CA VAL A 83 -2.08 -19.38 -11.38
C VAL A 83 -2.79 -20.57 -12.00
N LYS A 84 -2.16 -21.24 -12.97
CA LYS A 84 -2.67 -22.44 -13.64
C LYS A 84 -4.10 -22.29 -14.19
N GLY A 85 -4.42 -21.10 -14.74
CA GLY A 85 -5.74 -20.81 -15.31
C GLY A 85 -6.84 -20.48 -14.30
N VAL A 86 -6.49 -20.28 -13.02
CA VAL A 86 -7.45 -19.93 -11.96
C VAL A 86 -7.09 -18.57 -11.37
N ILE A 87 -8.10 -17.70 -11.22
CA ILE A 87 -8.00 -16.44 -10.49
C ILE A 87 -8.30 -16.70 -9.02
N TYR A 88 -7.41 -16.29 -8.12
CA TYR A 88 -7.62 -16.30 -6.69
C TYR A 88 -7.66 -14.88 -6.16
N ALA A 89 -8.70 -14.54 -5.40
CA ALA A 89 -8.86 -13.19 -4.85
C ALA A 89 -9.58 -13.20 -3.49
N SER A 90 -9.41 -12.12 -2.74
CA SER A 90 -10.25 -11.82 -1.59
C SER A 90 -11.35 -10.85 -2.00
N ALA A 91 -12.58 -11.04 -1.48
CA ALA A 91 -13.73 -10.25 -1.88
C ALA A 91 -14.82 -10.20 -0.79
N GLY A 92 -15.62 -9.14 -0.84
CA GLY A 92 -16.75 -8.94 0.04
C GLY A 92 -16.38 -8.58 1.49
N THR A 93 -17.36 -8.12 2.24
CA THR A 93 -17.16 -7.56 3.59
C THR A 93 -16.78 -8.58 4.67
N ARG A 94 -16.77 -9.87 4.34
CA ARG A 94 -16.24 -10.95 5.20
C ARG A 94 -14.85 -11.40 4.84
N ARG A 95 -14.21 -10.75 3.87
CA ARG A 95 -12.92 -11.19 3.30
C ARG A 95 -12.98 -12.64 2.86
N SER A 96 -14.04 -12.97 2.09
CA SER A 96 -14.16 -14.28 1.47
C SER A 96 -13.05 -14.48 0.45
N VAL A 97 -12.55 -15.70 0.33
CA VAL A 97 -11.62 -16.08 -0.74
C VAL A 97 -12.42 -16.76 -1.85
N ILE A 98 -12.16 -16.33 -3.08
CA ILE A 98 -12.81 -16.85 -4.28
C ILE A 98 -11.78 -17.44 -5.24
N ALA A 99 -12.17 -18.49 -5.96
CA ALA A 99 -11.50 -18.97 -7.14
C ALA A 99 -12.43 -18.83 -8.35
N LEU A 100 -11.92 -18.19 -9.40
CA LEU A 100 -12.66 -18.00 -10.66
C LEU A 100 -11.89 -18.67 -11.80
N ASP A 101 -12.60 -19.21 -12.77
CA ASP A 101 -12.01 -19.57 -14.05
C ASP A 101 -11.44 -18.31 -14.71
N ALA A 102 -10.16 -18.33 -15.04
CA ALA A 102 -9.46 -17.13 -15.53
C ALA A 102 -9.90 -16.70 -16.95
N LYS A 103 -10.53 -17.57 -17.71
CA LYS A 103 -11.02 -17.29 -19.08
C LYS A 103 -12.41 -16.67 -19.07
N THR A 104 -13.28 -17.12 -18.14
CA THR A 104 -14.72 -16.80 -18.16
C THR A 104 -15.17 -15.95 -16.98
N GLY A 105 -14.39 -15.90 -15.88
CA GLY A 105 -14.79 -15.27 -14.62
C GLY A 105 -15.81 -16.08 -13.83
N GLU A 106 -16.11 -17.32 -14.24
CA GLU A 106 -17.05 -18.21 -13.53
C GLU A 106 -16.52 -18.60 -12.16
N LEU A 107 -17.40 -18.55 -11.15
CA LEU A 107 -17.06 -18.93 -9.78
C LEU A 107 -16.89 -20.45 -9.66
N MET A 108 -15.67 -20.89 -9.33
CA MET A 108 -15.36 -22.30 -9.10
C MET A 108 -15.63 -22.72 -7.66
N TRP A 109 -15.18 -21.91 -6.69
CA TRP A 109 -15.45 -22.11 -5.27
C TRP A 109 -15.32 -20.80 -4.49
N VAL A 110 -15.92 -20.76 -3.31
CA VAL A 110 -15.81 -19.67 -2.34
C VAL A 110 -15.61 -20.22 -0.95
N TYR A 111 -14.69 -19.61 -0.20
CA TYR A 111 -14.51 -19.83 1.23
C TYR A 111 -14.87 -18.56 1.99
N SER A 112 -15.71 -18.66 3.03
CA SER A 112 -16.12 -17.51 3.83
C SER A 112 -16.20 -17.90 5.31
N LEU A 113 -15.40 -17.24 6.13
CA LEU A 113 -15.36 -17.47 7.58
C LEU A 113 -16.21 -16.42 8.31
N ARG A 114 -17.06 -16.90 9.25
CA ARG A 114 -17.82 -16.03 10.16
C ARG A 114 -17.07 -15.94 11.48
N GLU A 115 -16.51 -14.78 11.79
CA GLU A 115 -15.71 -14.54 13.00
C GLU A 115 -16.44 -13.69 14.06
N GLY A 116 -17.74 -13.41 13.85
CA GLY A 116 -18.58 -12.72 14.83
C GLY A 116 -18.02 -11.37 15.28
N ASN A 117 -18.01 -11.14 16.59
CA ASN A 117 -17.53 -9.90 17.21
C ASN A 117 -16.05 -9.61 16.89
N ARG A 118 -15.22 -10.64 16.84
CA ARG A 118 -13.80 -10.54 16.53
C ARG A 118 -13.53 -9.83 15.19
N ALA A 119 -14.33 -10.15 14.14
CA ALA A 119 -14.24 -9.45 12.86
C ALA A 119 -14.90 -8.06 12.90
N ALA A 120 -15.97 -7.89 13.66
CA ALA A 120 -16.71 -6.63 13.72
C ALA A 120 -15.91 -5.48 14.34
N ILE A 121 -15.04 -5.80 15.29
CA ILE A 121 -14.18 -4.80 15.99
C ILE A 121 -12.75 -4.74 15.43
N ALA A 122 -12.43 -5.59 14.44
CA ALA A 122 -11.09 -5.65 13.88
C ALA A 122 -10.64 -4.29 13.30
N PRO A 123 -9.36 -3.92 13.44
CA PRO A 123 -8.86 -2.64 12.92
C PRO A 123 -8.87 -2.58 11.40
N ARG A 124 -8.73 -3.73 10.74
CA ARG A 124 -8.67 -3.81 9.26
C ARG A 124 -9.76 -4.76 8.75
N GLN A 125 -10.88 -4.17 8.40
CA GLN A 125 -12.08 -4.85 7.91
C GLN A 125 -12.08 -4.96 6.37
N LEU A 126 -13.18 -5.45 5.80
CA LEU A 126 -13.44 -5.63 4.37
C LEU A 126 -12.53 -6.70 3.73
N SER A 127 -12.53 -6.76 2.40
CA SER A 127 -11.86 -7.79 1.60
C SER A 127 -10.34 -7.83 1.77
N GLY A 128 -9.72 -6.74 2.21
CA GLY A 128 -8.27 -6.62 2.20
C GLY A 128 -7.70 -6.55 0.78
N ARG A 129 -6.39 -6.82 0.65
CA ARG A 129 -5.66 -6.58 -0.60
C ARG A 129 -5.41 -7.82 -1.44
N GLY A 130 -5.78 -8.99 -0.98
CA GLY A 130 -5.68 -10.23 -1.75
C GLY A 130 -5.27 -11.43 -0.92
N VAL A 131 -4.74 -12.42 -1.61
CA VAL A 131 -4.31 -13.72 -1.09
C VAL A 131 -2.90 -14.04 -1.59
N SER A 132 -2.28 -15.10 -1.07
CA SER A 132 -1.00 -15.62 -1.53
C SER A 132 -1.13 -17.06 -1.96
N TYR A 133 -0.26 -17.50 -2.85
CA TYR A 133 -0.25 -18.86 -3.36
C TYR A 133 1.03 -19.57 -2.93
N TRP A 134 0.92 -20.83 -2.54
CA TRP A 134 2.02 -21.72 -2.23
C TRP A 134 1.83 -23.06 -2.95
N THR A 135 2.91 -23.64 -3.41
CA THR A 135 2.92 -24.98 -4.01
C THR A 135 4.18 -25.74 -3.62
N ASP A 136 4.04 -27.04 -3.40
CA ASP A 136 5.18 -27.96 -3.25
C ASP A 136 5.72 -28.47 -4.59
N GLY A 137 5.08 -28.07 -5.72
CA GLY A 137 5.41 -28.54 -7.05
C GLY A 137 5.01 -30.00 -7.34
N ARG A 138 4.25 -30.63 -6.43
CA ARG A 138 3.85 -32.06 -6.51
C ARG A 138 2.36 -32.28 -6.34
N GLY A 139 1.57 -31.18 -6.32
CA GLY A 139 0.11 -31.22 -6.23
C GLY A 139 -0.46 -30.76 -4.89
N ASP A 140 0.36 -30.43 -3.88
CA ASP A 140 -0.09 -29.69 -2.70
C ASP A 140 -0.02 -28.18 -3.04
N ASP A 141 -1.13 -27.67 -3.54
CA ASP A 141 -1.31 -26.27 -3.92
C ASP A 141 -2.24 -25.59 -2.91
N ARG A 142 -1.82 -24.43 -2.37
CA ARG A 142 -2.54 -23.74 -1.30
C ARG A 142 -2.76 -22.27 -1.59
N VAL A 143 -3.93 -21.76 -1.21
CA VAL A 143 -4.21 -20.33 -1.09
C VAL A 143 -4.13 -19.94 0.38
N ILE A 144 -3.28 -18.99 0.70
CA ILE A 144 -2.98 -18.56 2.06
C ILE A 144 -3.40 -17.10 2.24
N PHE A 145 -4.11 -16.78 3.31
CA PHE A 145 -4.57 -15.42 3.56
C PHE A 145 -4.76 -15.14 5.05
N VAL A 146 -4.86 -13.85 5.40
CA VAL A 146 -5.19 -13.42 6.76
C VAL A 146 -6.65 -12.99 6.80
N THR A 147 -7.42 -13.56 7.73
CA THR A 147 -8.83 -13.22 7.92
C THR A 147 -9.01 -11.82 8.52
N THR A 148 -10.24 -11.30 8.49
CA THR A 148 -10.58 -10.05 9.16
C THR A 148 -10.25 -10.09 10.65
N GLY A 149 -10.54 -11.21 11.33
CA GLY A 149 -10.23 -11.42 12.76
C GLY A 149 -8.79 -11.79 13.06
N TYR A 150 -7.86 -11.63 12.09
CA TYR A 150 -6.43 -11.87 12.23
C TYR A 150 -6.09 -13.32 12.55
N ARG A 151 -6.55 -14.24 11.67
CA ARG A 151 -6.12 -15.64 11.59
C ARG A 151 -5.43 -15.90 10.27
N LEU A 152 -4.34 -16.65 10.28
CA LEU A 152 -3.69 -17.15 9.06
C LEU A 152 -4.37 -18.47 8.66
N VAL A 153 -4.90 -18.52 7.46
CA VAL A 153 -5.64 -19.68 6.93
C VAL A 153 -4.94 -20.21 5.68
N ALA A 154 -4.83 -21.53 5.59
CA ALA A 154 -4.40 -22.22 4.38
C ALA A 154 -5.56 -23.05 3.81
N LEU A 155 -5.93 -22.76 2.55
CA LEU A 155 -6.94 -23.47 1.80
C LEU A 155 -6.29 -24.34 0.71
N ASN A 156 -6.83 -25.50 0.46
CA ASN A 156 -6.51 -26.27 -0.75
C ASN A 156 -6.95 -25.45 -1.98
N ALA A 157 -6.03 -25.15 -2.88
CA ALA A 157 -6.28 -24.26 -4.01
C ALA A 157 -7.33 -24.81 -5.00
N HIS A 158 -7.50 -26.14 -5.09
CA HIS A 158 -8.44 -26.77 -5.99
C HIS A 158 -9.88 -26.81 -5.44
N THR A 159 -10.02 -26.91 -4.10
CA THR A 159 -11.32 -27.17 -3.46
C THR A 159 -11.83 -26.04 -2.57
N GLY A 160 -10.98 -25.08 -2.21
CA GLY A 160 -11.29 -24.02 -1.25
C GLY A 160 -11.47 -24.51 0.19
N GLN A 161 -11.18 -25.78 0.49
CA GLN A 161 -11.31 -26.34 1.84
C GLN A 161 -10.06 -26.04 2.67
N PRO A 162 -10.21 -25.75 3.99
CA PRO A 162 -9.09 -25.61 4.89
C PRO A 162 -8.21 -26.86 4.89
N VAL A 163 -6.87 -26.68 4.89
CA VAL A 163 -5.89 -27.78 4.94
C VAL A 163 -5.77 -28.29 6.37
N PRO A 164 -6.24 -29.50 6.71
CA PRO A 164 -6.35 -29.94 8.12
C PRO A 164 -5.04 -29.97 8.90
N GLY A 165 -3.92 -30.23 8.20
CA GLY A 165 -2.58 -30.29 8.80
C GLY A 165 -1.92 -28.93 9.03
N PHE A 166 -2.57 -27.82 8.64
CA PHE A 166 -2.05 -26.48 8.86
C PHE A 166 -2.64 -25.88 10.15
N GLY A 167 -1.80 -25.61 11.15
CA GLY A 167 -2.22 -25.13 12.45
C GLY A 167 -3.32 -26.00 13.09
N LYS A 168 -4.36 -25.36 13.60
CA LYS A 168 -5.56 -26.05 14.11
C LYS A 168 -6.67 -25.99 13.08
N ASN A 169 -6.98 -27.13 12.43
CA ASN A 169 -8.04 -27.21 11.41
C ASN A 169 -7.87 -26.23 10.24
N GLY A 170 -6.67 -26.06 9.73
CA GLY A 170 -6.36 -25.17 8.61
C GLY A 170 -6.07 -23.73 9.01
N MET A 171 -5.93 -23.42 10.30
CA MET A 171 -5.79 -22.05 10.80
C MET A 171 -4.77 -21.90 11.91
N VAL A 172 -4.08 -20.75 11.95
CA VAL A 172 -3.25 -20.28 13.06
C VAL A 172 -3.85 -18.99 13.61
N ASP A 173 -4.03 -18.91 14.93
CA ASP A 173 -4.48 -17.66 15.58
C ASP A 173 -3.29 -16.70 15.71
N LEU A 174 -3.35 -15.60 14.93
CA LEU A 174 -2.27 -14.62 14.91
C LEU A 174 -2.31 -13.64 16.11
N LYS A 175 -3.35 -13.63 16.94
CA LYS A 175 -3.36 -12.85 18.18
C LYS A 175 -2.60 -13.54 19.31
N GLU A 176 -2.39 -14.86 19.22
CA GLU A 176 -1.53 -15.57 20.18
C GLU A 176 -0.10 -15.03 20.14
N GLY A 177 0.46 -14.73 21.29
CA GLY A 177 1.80 -14.16 21.45
C GLY A 177 1.91 -12.65 21.19
N MET A 178 0.83 -11.96 20.81
CA MET A 178 0.82 -10.49 20.76
C MET A 178 0.59 -9.89 22.14
N VAL A 179 1.27 -8.77 22.40
CA VAL A 179 1.30 -8.20 23.75
C VAL A 179 1.12 -6.68 23.75
N THR A 180 0.63 -6.16 24.89
CA THR A 180 0.71 -4.75 25.30
C THR A 180 1.69 -4.62 26.46
N GLY A 181 1.99 -3.40 26.87
CA GLY A 181 2.79 -3.14 28.07
C GLY A 181 4.13 -3.89 28.09
N THR A 182 4.47 -4.45 29.22
CA THR A 182 5.71 -5.21 29.44
C THR A 182 5.59 -6.70 29.11
N GLY A 183 4.58 -7.09 28.35
CA GLY A 183 4.41 -8.48 27.91
C GLY A 183 3.04 -9.10 28.22
N GLN A 184 2.03 -8.30 28.50
CA GLN A 184 0.67 -8.77 28.75
C GLN A 184 0.05 -9.23 27.42
N GLN A 185 -0.31 -10.52 27.32
CA GLN A 185 -1.02 -11.09 26.19
C GLN A 185 -2.32 -10.31 25.94
N ILE A 186 -2.56 -9.88 24.69
CA ILE A 186 -3.83 -9.25 24.32
C ILE A 186 -4.98 -10.27 24.39
N ASP A 187 -6.18 -9.80 24.59
CA ASP A 187 -7.38 -10.64 24.51
C ASP A 187 -7.58 -11.17 23.09
N LEU A 188 -7.83 -12.47 22.94
CA LEU A 188 -7.91 -13.11 21.62
C LEU A 188 -9.14 -12.68 20.83
N GLU A 189 -10.23 -12.29 21.50
CA GLU A 189 -11.44 -11.83 20.81
C GLU A 189 -11.42 -10.31 20.59
N THR A 190 -11.11 -9.53 21.62
CA THR A 190 -11.26 -8.08 21.61
C THR A 190 -9.95 -7.30 21.43
N GLY A 191 -8.78 -7.95 21.61
CA GLY A 191 -7.48 -7.30 21.46
C GLY A 191 -7.27 -6.72 20.08
N GLU A 192 -6.70 -5.52 20.03
CA GLU A 192 -6.51 -4.81 18.78
C GLU A 192 -5.31 -5.36 18.00
N ALA A 193 -5.58 -6.07 16.93
CA ALA A 193 -4.62 -6.48 15.92
C ALA A 193 -5.35 -6.92 14.65
N GLY A 194 -4.76 -6.68 13.50
CA GLY A 194 -5.30 -7.08 12.20
C GLY A 194 -4.26 -7.01 11.10
N LEU A 195 -4.65 -7.30 9.89
CA LEU A 195 -3.87 -7.10 8.69
C LEU A 195 -4.79 -7.10 7.48
N HIS A 196 -4.48 -6.31 6.45
CA HIS A 196 -5.19 -6.34 5.18
C HIS A 196 -4.26 -6.52 3.97
N SER A 197 -2.94 -6.48 4.13
CA SER A 197 -1.98 -6.91 3.11
C SER A 197 -1.92 -8.44 3.00
N THR A 198 -1.37 -8.93 1.90
CA THR A 198 -1.20 -10.37 1.68
C THR A 198 -0.01 -10.90 2.50
N PRO A 199 -0.05 -12.12 3.02
CA PRO A 199 1.16 -12.79 3.52
C PRO A 199 2.24 -12.84 2.43
N LEU A 200 3.50 -12.72 2.81
CA LEU A 200 4.61 -12.99 1.89
C LEU A 200 4.93 -14.48 1.92
N VAL A 201 4.81 -15.15 0.78
CA VAL A 201 5.12 -16.58 0.66
C VAL A 201 6.40 -16.79 -0.13
N VAL A 202 7.38 -17.44 0.47
CA VAL A 202 8.67 -17.75 -0.17
C VAL A 202 9.15 -19.13 0.24
N LYS A 203 9.39 -20.01 -0.73
CA LYS A 203 9.71 -21.43 -0.46
C LYS A 203 8.67 -22.02 0.49
N ASP A 204 9.07 -22.68 1.57
CA ASP A 204 8.17 -23.25 2.60
C ASP A 204 7.91 -22.27 3.77
N THR A 205 8.06 -20.96 3.56
CA THR A 205 7.90 -19.95 4.61
C THR A 205 6.77 -18.96 4.26
N VAL A 206 5.89 -18.69 5.22
CA VAL A 206 4.84 -17.66 5.16
C VAL A 206 5.18 -16.58 6.17
N ILE A 207 5.36 -15.33 5.72
CA ILE A 207 5.69 -14.19 6.58
C ILE A 207 4.49 -13.26 6.68
N VAL A 208 4.13 -12.89 7.91
CA VAL A 208 2.94 -12.10 8.23
C VAL A 208 3.34 -10.91 9.10
N GLY A 209 2.94 -9.73 8.70
CA GLY A 209 3.05 -8.51 9.50
C GLY A 209 1.84 -8.30 10.40
N SER A 210 1.73 -7.10 10.95
CA SER A 210 0.61 -6.67 11.79
C SER A 210 0.22 -5.24 11.47
N SER A 211 -1.03 -4.89 11.75
CA SER A 211 -1.53 -3.53 11.65
C SER A 211 -2.59 -3.25 12.70
N PHE A 212 -2.77 -1.97 13.01
CA PHE A 212 -3.59 -1.49 14.11
C PHE A 212 -4.54 -0.40 13.61
N LYS A 213 -5.38 0.14 14.46
CA LYS A 213 -6.10 1.39 14.19
C LYS A 213 -5.09 2.52 14.32
N GLU A 214 -5.05 3.36 13.34
CA GLU A 214 -4.20 4.53 13.38
C GLU A 214 -4.75 5.57 14.34
N GLY A 215 -3.84 6.41 14.83
CA GLY A 215 -4.13 7.26 15.93
C GLY A 215 -4.09 8.75 15.63
N MET A 216 -5.04 9.30 14.87
CA MET A 216 -5.21 10.76 14.87
C MET A 216 -5.70 11.25 16.21
N THR A 217 -6.68 10.58 16.83
CA THR A 217 -7.22 10.91 18.15
C THR A 217 -7.11 9.70 19.07
N VAL A 218 -5.93 9.47 19.60
CA VAL A 218 -5.57 8.26 20.35
C VAL A 218 -6.06 8.34 21.78
N VAL A 219 -6.70 7.27 22.26
CA VAL A 219 -7.21 7.18 23.65
C VAL A 219 -6.11 6.76 24.61
N THR A 220 -5.20 5.90 24.19
CA THR A 220 -4.09 5.41 25.01
C THR A 220 -2.84 5.17 24.17
N HIS A 221 -1.69 5.47 24.75
CA HIS A 221 -0.41 5.11 24.14
C HIS A 221 -0.03 3.64 24.39
N ASN A 222 -0.64 2.97 25.37
CA ASN A 222 -0.37 1.57 25.68
C ASN A 222 -1.12 0.61 24.76
N ASN A 223 -0.69 0.57 23.50
CA ASN A 223 -1.29 -0.23 22.44
C ASN A 223 -0.60 -1.58 22.25
N THR A 224 -1.25 -2.44 21.45
CA THR A 224 -0.66 -3.69 20.98
C THR A 224 0.64 -3.39 20.23
N LYS A 225 1.70 -4.10 20.56
CA LYS A 225 3.01 -3.92 19.94
C LYS A 225 3.10 -4.65 18.60
N GLY A 226 3.65 -3.97 17.61
CA GLY A 226 3.92 -4.53 16.30
C GLY A 226 4.93 -5.67 16.34
N LEU A 227 4.77 -6.56 15.39
CA LEU A 227 5.69 -7.67 15.16
C LEU A 227 5.54 -8.22 13.74
N VAL A 228 6.59 -8.93 13.29
CA VAL A 228 6.55 -9.75 12.07
C VAL A 228 6.87 -11.19 12.43
N ARG A 229 6.12 -12.14 11.89
CA ARG A 229 6.31 -13.57 12.18
C ARG A 229 6.37 -14.39 10.91
N ALA A 230 7.22 -15.43 10.95
CA ALA A 230 7.26 -16.43 9.92
C ALA A 230 6.69 -17.76 10.42
N PHE A 231 5.98 -18.42 9.52
CA PHE A 231 5.36 -19.71 9.75
C PHE A 231 5.78 -20.69 8.66
N ASP A 232 5.86 -21.96 8.99
CA ASP A 232 6.04 -23.04 8.03
C ASP A 232 4.77 -23.18 7.18
N ALA A 233 4.91 -23.11 5.85
CA ALA A 233 3.79 -23.13 4.91
C ALA A 233 3.01 -24.44 4.88
N ARG A 234 3.63 -25.56 5.31
CA ARG A 234 2.99 -26.88 5.35
C ARG A 234 2.19 -27.09 6.62
N SER A 235 2.76 -26.72 7.76
CA SER A 235 2.23 -27.05 9.08
C SER A 235 1.64 -25.86 9.84
N GLY A 236 1.92 -24.62 9.45
CA GLY A 236 1.54 -23.43 10.21
C GLY A 236 2.36 -23.22 11.50
N LYS A 237 3.42 -24.00 11.72
CA LYS A 237 4.29 -23.84 12.89
C LYS A 237 5.05 -22.52 12.84
N LEU A 238 5.07 -21.78 13.95
CA LEU A 238 5.89 -20.58 14.11
C LEU A 238 7.37 -20.91 13.99
N LEU A 239 8.08 -20.21 13.09
CA LEU A 239 9.51 -20.36 12.84
C LEU A 239 10.32 -19.30 13.60
N TRP A 240 9.93 -18.04 13.50
CA TRP A 240 10.57 -16.91 14.18
C TRP A 240 9.62 -15.73 14.35
N THR A 241 9.99 -14.82 15.25
CA THR A 241 9.34 -13.53 15.49
C THR A 241 10.38 -12.41 15.46
N PHE A 242 10.08 -11.31 14.80
CA PHE A 242 10.81 -10.06 14.85
C PHE A 242 9.97 -9.01 15.58
N ASN A 243 10.48 -8.46 16.69
CA ASN A 243 9.86 -7.40 17.46
C ASN A 243 10.18 -6.05 16.81
N THR A 244 9.20 -5.34 16.29
CA THR A 244 9.39 -4.02 15.68
C THR A 244 9.54 -2.91 16.71
N ILE A 245 9.03 -3.11 17.94
CA ILE A 245 9.44 -2.38 19.15
C ILE A 245 10.40 -3.28 19.92
N PRO A 246 11.71 -2.99 19.94
CA PRO A 246 12.72 -3.83 20.56
C PRO A 246 12.49 -4.01 22.07
N ARG A 247 12.73 -5.23 22.54
CA ARG A 247 12.65 -5.58 23.97
C ARG A 247 13.97 -5.27 24.68
N PRO A 248 14.01 -5.21 26.02
CA PRO A 248 15.25 -5.07 26.76
C PRO A 248 16.31 -6.07 26.32
N GLY A 249 17.49 -5.57 25.95
CA GLY A 249 18.61 -6.37 25.43
C GLY A 249 18.60 -6.57 23.91
N GLU A 250 17.55 -6.19 23.20
CA GLU A 250 17.54 -6.11 21.74
C GLU A 250 18.06 -4.74 21.26
N LEU A 251 18.73 -4.73 20.11
CA LEU A 251 19.22 -3.50 19.49
C LEU A 251 18.05 -2.53 19.21
N GLY A 252 18.23 -1.26 19.55
CA GLY A 252 17.26 -0.20 19.35
C GLY A 252 16.33 0.04 20.56
N ASN A 253 16.35 -0.83 21.58
CA ASN A 253 15.56 -0.60 22.80
C ASN A 253 15.98 0.70 23.50
N GLU A 254 17.27 1.04 23.46
CA GLU A 254 17.84 2.28 23.99
C GLU A 254 17.31 3.55 23.33
N THR A 255 16.77 3.46 22.12
CA THR A 255 16.16 4.59 21.39
C THR A 255 14.74 4.94 21.86
N TRP A 256 14.20 4.13 22.77
CA TRP A 256 12.95 4.37 23.49
C TRP A 256 13.28 4.86 24.89
N GLU A 257 13.63 6.13 24.97
CA GLU A 257 14.06 6.74 26.22
C GLU A 257 13.00 6.63 27.33
N ASN A 258 13.44 6.71 28.59
CA ASN A 258 12.61 6.61 29.79
C ASN A 258 11.78 5.30 29.87
N GLY A 259 12.22 4.25 29.14
CA GLY A 259 11.49 2.97 29.14
C GLY A 259 10.17 3.00 28.36
N SER A 260 9.96 3.97 27.49
CA SER A 260 8.72 4.17 26.74
C SER A 260 8.35 2.99 25.83
N TRP A 261 9.32 2.12 25.47
CA TRP A 261 9.03 0.85 24.80
C TRP A 261 7.98 0.01 25.55
N ALA A 262 7.93 0.13 26.87
CA ALA A 262 7.02 -0.66 27.70
C ALA A 262 5.56 -0.23 27.55
N THR A 263 5.32 1.05 27.30
CA THR A 263 3.98 1.66 27.27
C THR A 263 3.56 2.14 25.89
N ASN A 264 4.35 1.90 24.84
CA ASN A 264 3.98 2.27 23.48
C ASN A 264 3.66 1.04 22.63
N GLY A 265 2.93 1.23 21.54
CA GLY A 265 2.49 0.19 20.63
C GLY A 265 2.57 0.61 19.18
N ASN A 266 1.74 0.00 18.32
CA ASN A 266 1.79 0.09 16.87
C ASN A 266 3.16 -0.36 16.33
N THR A 267 3.75 0.35 15.40
CA THR A 267 5.03 0.00 14.77
C THR A 267 4.93 -1.35 14.03
N GLY A 268 3.80 -1.60 13.38
CA GLY A 268 3.57 -2.84 12.63
C GLY A 268 4.19 -2.82 11.24
N VAL A 269 3.91 -3.86 10.46
CA VAL A 269 4.18 -3.94 9.03
C VAL A 269 2.85 -4.25 8.34
N TRP A 270 2.16 -3.22 7.91
CA TRP A 270 0.81 -3.34 7.37
C TRP A 270 0.74 -3.36 5.83
N THR A 271 1.85 -3.08 5.18
CA THR A 271 1.97 -3.12 3.73
C THR A 271 2.70 -4.37 3.25
N GLN A 272 2.91 -4.50 1.95
CA GLN A 272 3.54 -5.67 1.35
C GLN A 272 5.05 -5.68 1.65
N MET A 273 5.53 -6.80 2.16
CA MET A 273 6.95 -7.11 2.30
C MET A 273 7.50 -7.71 1.00
N THR A 274 8.82 -7.66 0.82
CA THR A 274 9.52 -8.28 -0.31
C THR A 274 10.69 -9.15 0.15
N VAL A 275 11.14 -10.05 -0.72
CA VAL A 275 12.21 -10.99 -0.40
C VAL A 275 13.11 -11.24 -1.61
N ASP A 276 14.41 -11.23 -1.36
CA ASP A 276 15.41 -11.83 -2.25
C ASP A 276 15.60 -13.29 -1.80
N ASP A 277 15.04 -14.20 -2.55
CA ASP A 277 14.97 -15.61 -2.16
C ASP A 277 16.31 -16.34 -2.39
N ASP A 278 17.17 -15.83 -3.26
CA ASP A 278 18.52 -16.31 -3.51
C ASP A 278 19.45 -15.93 -2.35
N LEU A 279 19.36 -14.68 -1.89
CA LEU A 279 20.14 -14.17 -0.76
C LEU A 279 19.55 -14.57 0.59
N GLY A 280 18.28 -14.95 0.64
CA GLY A 280 17.56 -15.22 1.89
C GLY A 280 17.36 -13.97 2.74
N LEU A 281 17.07 -12.83 2.12
CA LEU A 281 16.90 -11.54 2.77
C LEU A 281 15.46 -11.03 2.58
N VAL A 282 14.80 -10.66 3.68
CA VAL A 282 13.43 -10.13 3.71
C VAL A 282 13.47 -8.66 4.11
N TYR A 283 12.69 -7.82 3.44
CA TYR A 283 12.65 -6.37 3.65
C TYR A 283 11.29 -5.97 4.22
N LEU A 284 11.32 -5.40 5.42
CA LEU A 284 10.18 -5.05 6.24
C LEU A 284 10.00 -3.53 6.25
N PRO A 285 8.95 -2.98 5.62
CA PRO A 285 8.61 -1.57 5.71
C PRO A 285 7.76 -1.32 6.97
N VAL A 286 8.36 -0.74 8.00
CA VAL A 286 7.75 -0.56 9.33
C VAL A 286 7.02 0.77 9.42
N GLU A 287 5.82 0.78 10.04
CA GLU A 287 5.00 1.96 10.27
C GLU A 287 5.39 2.77 11.51
N SER A 288 4.70 3.89 11.72
CA SER A 288 4.84 4.77 12.88
C SER A 288 4.51 4.07 14.20
N PRO A 289 5.11 4.52 15.33
CA PRO A 289 4.63 4.20 16.68
C PRO A 289 3.31 4.92 17.01
N THR A 290 2.66 4.55 18.12
CA THR A 290 1.57 5.35 18.70
C THR A 290 2.16 6.59 19.38
N SER A 291 1.73 7.81 19.14
CA SER A 291 0.70 8.34 18.25
C SER A 291 1.38 8.95 17.01
N ASP A 292 0.60 9.13 15.92
CA ASP A 292 1.13 9.58 14.62
C ASP A 292 1.62 11.04 14.62
N PHE A 293 1.10 11.90 15.54
CA PHE A 293 1.33 13.36 15.49
C PHE A 293 1.89 13.97 16.77
N TYR A 294 2.10 13.17 17.82
CA TYR A 294 2.70 13.61 19.08
C TYR A 294 3.51 12.48 19.72
N GLY A 295 4.78 12.72 19.92
CA GLY A 295 5.74 11.74 20.46
C GLY A 295 6.19 11.99 21.89
N GLY A 296 5.58 12.95 22.63
CA GLY A 296 6.02 13.31 23.98
C GLY A 296 5.99 12.17 25.01
N GLU A 297 5.19 11.12 24.76
CA GLU A 297 5.11 9.91 25.59
C GLU A 297 6.19 8.85 25.22
N ARG A 298 6.94 9.08 24.15
CA ARG A 298 7.97 8.16 23.62
C ARG A 298 9.24 8.86 23.16
N PRO A 299 9.94 9.59 24.07
CA PRO A 299 11.15 10.32 23.67
C PRO A 299 12.21 9.39 23.10
N GLY A 300 13.11 9.93 22.27
CA GLY A 300 14.13 9.24 21.51
C GLY A 300 13.70 8.93 20.07
N ASP A 301 14.57 8.27 19.27
CA ASP A 301 14.33 8.03 17.84
C ASP A 301 13.28 6.94 17.56
N ASN A 302 12.95 6.09 18.53
CA ASN A 302 11.93 5.04 18.49
C ASN A 302 12.13 3.98 17.40
N LEU A 303 13.32 3.36 17.32
CA LEU A 303 13.54 2.24 16.41
C LEU A 303 12.59 1.06 16.73
N PHE A 304 11.97 0.40 15.74
CA PHE A 304 12.17 0.56 14.29
C PHE A 304 11.01 1.34 13.62
N GLY A 305 10.38 2.29 14.30
CA GLY A 305 9.37 3.15 13.67
C GLY A 305 9.92 3.80 12.40
N GLU A 306 9.11 3.85 11.36
CA GLU A 306 9.41 4.38 10.03
C GLU A 306 10.80 3.97 9.49
N SER A 307 11.09 2.67 9.60
CA SER A 307 12.36 2.06 9.18
C SER A 307 12.17 0.98 8.12
N LEU A 308 13.07 0.94 7.15
CA LEU A 308 13.26 -0.24 6.32
C LEU A 308 14.20 -1.20 7.05
N VAL A 309 13.70 -2.38 7.41
CA VAL A 309 14.47 -3.38 8.15
C VAL A 309 14.70 -4.60 7.27
N CYS A 310 15.96 -5.01 7.12
CA CYS A 310 16.32 -6.25 6.46
C CYS A 310 16.58 -7.34 7.49
N VAL A 311 15.90 -8.48 7.33
CA VAL A 311 16.07 -9.65 8.19
C VAL A 311 16.43 -10.89 7.39
N ASP A 312 17.10 -11.83 8.05
CA ASP A 312 17.42 -13.15 7.52
C ASP A 312 16.14 -14.01 7.43
N LEU A 313 15.87 -14.57 6.26
CA LEU A 313 14.66 -15.35 5.98
C LEU A 313 14.47 -16.55 6.92
N LYS A 314 15.57 -17.23 7.28
CA LYS A 314 15.50 -18.46 8.09
C LYS A 314 15.33 -18.19 9.58
N THR A 315 15.87 -17.07 10.06
CA THR A 315 16.01 -16.80 11.50
C THR A 315 15.27 -15.58 12.00
N GLY A 316 14.80 -14.69 11.10
CA GLY A 316 14.21 -13.41 11.45
C GLY A 316 15.19 -12.40 12.05
N LYS A 317 16.49 -12.75 12.13
CA LYS A 317 17.49 -11.85 12.71
C LYS A 317 17.78 -10.69 11.78
N ARG A 318 17.78 -9.47 12.34
CA ARG A 318 18.13 -8.25 11.60
C ARG A 318 19.55 -8.35 11.02
N LYS A 319 19.67 -8.01 9.74
CA LYS A 319 20.94 -7.83 9.04
C LYS A 319 21.36 -6.34 9.07
N TRP A 320 20.47 -5.48 8.65
CA TRP A 320 20.61 -4.03 8.67
C TRP A 320 19.24 -3.34 8.76
N HIS A 321 19.25 -2.05 8.99
CA HIS A 321 18.07 -1.20 8.89
C HIS A 321 18.47 0.21 8.51
N PHE A 322 17.53 0.99 8.03
CA PHE A 322 17.64 2.41 7.85
C PHE A 322 16.33 3.08 8.28
N GLN A 323 16.41 4.02 9.21
CA GLN A 323 15.26 4.79 9.65
C GLN A 323 15.10 6.00 8.73
N ILE A 324 13.98 6.12 8.03
CA ILE A 324 13.74 7.22 7.09
C ILE A 324 13.16 8.47 7.76
N VAL A 325 12.58 8.32 8.95
CA VAL A 325 12.13 9.44 9.79
C VAL A 325 12.49 9.16 11.24
N HIS A 326 13.35 10.00 11.81
CA HIS A 326 13.71 9.95 13.22
C HIS A 326 12.61 10.55 14.07
N HIS A 327 12.28 9.91 15.19
CA HIS A 327 11.19 10.34 16.09
C HIS A 327 9.90 10.67 15.30
N PRO A 328 9.24 9.66 14.69
CA PRO A 328 8.15 9.88 13.74
C PRO A 328 6.94 10.58 14.38
N ILE A 329 6.54 11.73 13.84
CA ILE A 329 5.34 12.49 14.26
C ILE A 329 4.59 13.12 13.09
N TRP A 330 4.71 12.53 11.88
CA TRP A 330 4.09 13.05 10.65
C TRP A 330 3.24 12.02 9.91
N ASP A 331 3.12 10.78 10.42
CA ASP A 331 2.45 9.67 9.73
C ASP A 331 3.06 9.39 8.33
N TYR A 332 4.39 9.33 8.28
CA TYR A 332 5.16 8.98 7.08
C TYR A 332 5.50 7.49 7.01
N ASP A 333 4.57 6.64 7.45
CA ASP A 333 4.73 5.18 7.36
C ASP A 333 5.37 4.72 6.07
N LEU A 334 6.22 3.71 6.13
CA LEU A 334 6.70 3.01 4.94
C LEU A 334 5.53 2.20 4.35
N SER A 335 4.72 2.87 3.55
CA SER A 335 3.44 2.34 3.06
C SER A 335 3.55 1.51 1.78
N SER A 336 4.70 1.55 1.09
CA SER A 336 4.90 0.89 -0.20
C SER A 336 5.74 -0.38 -0.06
N ALA A 337 5.48 -1.37 -0.93
CA ALA A 337 6.38 -2.52 -1.06
C ALA A 337 7.78 -2.05 -1.46
N PRO A 338 8.86 -2.46 -0.76
CA PRO A 338 10.22 -2.26 -1.23
C PRO A 338 10.42 -2.97 -2.59
N ILE A 339 11.10 -2.33 -3.52
CA ILE A 339 11.36 -2.86 -4.87
C ILE A 339 12.78 -3.38 -4.93
N LEU A 340 12.95 -4.66 -5.25
CA LEU A 340 14.29 -5.23 -5.47
C LEU A 340 14.68 -5.05 -6.94
N ALA A 341 15.78 -4.36 -7.16
CA ALA A 341 16.26 -3.98 -8.47
C ALA A 341 17.74 -4.34 -8.64
N ASP A 342 18.09 -4.97 -9.75
CA ASP A 342 19.49 -5.10 -10.15
C ASP A 342 19.80 -3.92 -11.08
N ILE A 343 20.79 -3.09 -10.72
CA ILE A 343 21.08 -1.80 -11.38
C ILE A 343 22.57 -1.66 -11.67
N ASN A 344 22.92 -0.70 -12.53
CA ASN A 344 24.31 -0.40 -12.86
C ASN A 344 24.59 1.10 -12.63
N VAL A 345 25.32 1.42 -11.58
CA VAL A 345 25.67 2.81 -11.25
C VAL A 345 27.14 3.03 -11.46
N GLY A 346 27.49 3.91 -12.43
CA GLY A 346 28.89 4.22 -12.75
C GLY A 346 29.69 2.99 -13.21
N GLY A 347 29.06 2.02 -13.88
CA GLY A 347 29.70 0.78 -14.33
C GLY A 347 29.77 -0.33 -13.26
N LYS A 348 29.26 -0.08 -12.05
CA LYS A 348 29.22 -1.05 -10.96
C LYS A 348 27.82 -1.67 -10.87
N ALA A 349 27.73 -3.00 -10.98
CA ALA A 349 26.50 -3.72 -10.72
C ALA A 349 26.18 -3.72 -9.22
N ILE A 350 24.95 -3.34 -8.88
CA ILE A 350 24.45 -3.24 -7.50
C ILE A 350 23.12 -4.01 -7.42
N LYS A 351 23.02 -4.90 -6.44
CA LYS A 351 21.76 -5.46 -6.01
C LYS A 351 21.07 -4.44 -5.08
N ALA A 352 20.15 -3.66 -5.63
CA ALA A 352 19.51 -2.56 -4.90
C ALA A 352 18.16 -2.94 -4.32
N VAL A 353 17.74 -2.22 -3.27
CA VAL A 353 16.36 -2.10 -2.82
C VAL A 353 15.95 -0.64 -2.90
N ALA A 354 14.90 -0.34 -3.64
CA ALA A 354 14.32 0.99 -3.79
C ALA A 354 12.99 1.08 -3.02
N LEU A 355 12.84 2.10 -2.19
CA LEU A 355 11.66 2.31 -1.34
C LEU A 355 10.97 3.62 -1.73
N PRO A 356 9.82 3.57 -2.43
CA PRO A 356 8.96 4.73 -2.60
C PRO A 356 8.30 5.12 -1.28
N SER A 357 8.19 6.41 -1.00
CA SER A 357 7.72 6.88 0.29
C SER A 357 6.55 7.88 0.21
N LYS A 358 5.87 8.11 1.35
CA LYS A 358 4.82 9.12 1.50
C LYS A 358 5.37 10.54 1.31
N GLU A 359 6.65 10.75 1.58
CA GLU A 359 7.36 12.02 1.35
C GLU A 359 7.74 12.25 -0.12
N ALA A 360 7.36 11.34 -1.01
CA ALA A 360 7.73 11.35 -2.42
C ALA A 360 9.27 11.32 -2.67
N PHE A 361 10.03 10.76 -1.74
CA PHE A 361 11.40 10.35 -1.96
C PHE A 361 11.47 8.88 -2.38
N LEU A 362 12.44 8.55 -3.21
CA LEU A 362 12.82 7.19 -3.52
C LEU A 362 14.17 6.92 -2.85
N TYR A 363 14.13 6.21 -1.71
CA TYR A 363 15.36 5.79 -1.02
C TYR A 363 15.92 4.55 -1.70
N VAL A 364 17.21 4.53 -2.00
CA VAL A 364 17.85 3.42 -2.71
C VAL A 364 19.09 2.95 -1.96
N PHE A 365 19.09 1.67 -1.58
CA PHE A 365 20.17 1.04 -0.83
C PHE A 365 20.73 -0.16 -1.57
N ASP A 366 21.99 -0.49 -1.35
CA ASP A 366 22.51 -1.83 -1.59
C ASP A 366 21.76 -2.79 -0.69
N ARG A 367 21.02 -3.76 -1.27
CA ARG A 367 20.09 -4.59 -0.50
C ARG A 367 20.76 -5.64 0.39
N ILE A 368 22.07 -5.88 0.21
CA ILE A 368 22.86 -6.79 1.03
C ILE A 368 23.39 -6.08 2.27
N SER A 369 23.97 -4.90 2.08
CA SER A 369 24.69 -4.16 3.13
C SER A 369 23.84 -3.09 3.81
N GLY A 370 22.76 -2.61 3.17
CA GLY A 370 21.98 -1.46 3.63
C GLY A 370 22.63 -0.12 3.40
N GLN A 371 23.78 -0.08 2.70
CA GLN A 371 24.44 1.19 2.38
C GLN A 371 23.65 1.94 1.31
N PRO A 372 23.42 3.27 1.49
CA PRO A 372 22.79 4.08 0.46
C PRO A 372 23.59 4.04 -0.85
N VAL A 373 22.89 3.89 -1.99
CA VAL A 373 23.52 3.92 -3.33
C VAL A 373 24.02 5.33 -3.65
N TRP A 374 23.27 6.34 -3.26
CA TRP A 374 23.67 7.76 -3.29
C TRP A 374 23.61 8.33 -1.88
N PRO A 375 24.41 9.36 -1.56
CA PRO A 375 24.42 9.93 -0.22
C PRO A 375 23.03 10.32 0.27
N ILE A 376 22.74 10.00 1.51
CA ILE A 376 21.60 10.51 2.27
C ILE A 376 22.18 11.42 3.34
N GLU A 377 21.74 12.68 3.36
CA GLU A 377 22.26 13.72 4.21
C GLU A 377 21.34 13.96 5.41
N GLU A 378 21.93 13.96 6.60
CA GLU A 378 21.25 14.46 7.78
C GLU A 378 21.16 15.98 7.72
N ARG A 379 19.93 16.51 7.60
CA ARG A 379 19.71 17.97 7.52
C ARG A 379 18.92 18.44 8.72
N ALA A 380 19.30 19.60 9.26
CA ALA A 380 18.58 20.23 10.35
C ALA A 380 17.12 20.53 9.97
N VAL A 381 16.21 20.24 10.90
CA VAL A 381 14.77 20.46 10.75
C VAL A 381 14.23 21.28 11.92
N PRO A 382 13.04 21.92 11.79
CA PRO A 382 12.44 22.68 12.89
C PRO A 382 12.16 21.80 14.11
N THR A 383 12.41 22.34 15.30
CA THR A 383 12.03 21.69 16.56
C THR A 383 10.61 22.04 16.95
N SER A 384 9.96 21.16 17.71
CA SER A 384 8.62 21.38 18.27
C SER A 384 8.67 22.32 19.46
N ASP A 385 7.63 23.15 19.59
CA ASP A 385 7.34 23.97 20.76
C ASP A 385 6.19 23.41 21.63
N VAL A 386 5.68 22.23 21.27
CA VAL A 386 4.62 21.55 22.01
C VAL A 386 5.18 20.97 23.31
N PRO A 387 4.57 21.25 24.48
CA PRO A 387 5.09 20.76 25.75
C PRO A 387 5.22 19.24 25.79
N GLY A 388 6.37 18.74 26.22
CA GLY A 388 6.69 17.32 26.30
C GLY A 388 7.30 16.74 25.01
N GLU A 389 7.09 17.37 23.86
CA GLU A 389 7.63 16.91 22.57
C GLU A 389 9.14 17.17 22.47
N LYS A 390 9.89 16.17 21.99
CA LYS A 390 11.34 16.26 21.73
C LYS A 390 11.63 15.68 20.33
N THR A 391 11.44 16.51 19.32
CA THR A 391 11.75 16.14 17.94
C THR A 391 13.23 15.86 17.72
N SER A 392 13.57 14.97 16.79
CA SER A 392 14.94 14.83 16.31
C SER A 392 15.42 16.16 15.70
N PRO A 393 16.67 16.58 15.95
CA PRO A 393 17.21 17.82 15.38
C PRO A 393 17.48 17.74 13.88
N THR A 394 17.61 16.54 13.34
CA THR A 394 17.87 16.28 11.91
C THR A 394 16.95 15.22 11.37
N GLN A 395 16.82 15.19 10.04
CA GLN A 395 16.13 14.13 9.30
C GLN A 395 16.93 13.75 8.05
N PRO A 396 16.82 12.50 7.56
CA PRO A 396 17.57 12.02 6.41
C PRO A 396 16.94 12.46 5.08
N PHE A 397 17.73 13.14 4.24
CA PHE A 397 17.33 13.59 2.91
C PHE A 397 18.17 12.90 1.83
N PRO A 398 17.58 12.07 0.95
CA PRO A 398 18.31 11.49 -0.16
C PRO A 398 18.73 12.56 -1.16
N THR A 399 19.97 12.49 -1.65
CA THR A 399 20.50 13.43 -2.64
C THR A 399 20.13 13.02 -4.06
N LYS A 400 19.92 11.72 -4.28
CA LYS A 400 19.45 11.11 -5.53
C LYS A 400 18.61 9.84 -5.24
N PRO A 401 17.61 9.54 -6.09
CA PRO A 401 16.99 10.43 -7.08
C PRO A 401 16.39 11.69 -6.43
N PRO A 402 16.09 12.76 -7.21
CA PRO A 402 15.35 13.90 -6.68
C PRO A 402 13.95 13.47 -6.24
N ALA A 403 13.29 14.28 -5.42
CA ALA A 403 11.88 14.05 -5.10
C ALA A 403 11.07 13.91 -6.40
N TYR A 404 10.27 12.84 -6.48
CA TYR A 404 9.51 12.52 -7.70
C TYR A 404 8.08 13.06 -7.70
N ALA A 405 7.74 13.89 -6.70
CA ALA A 405 6.52 14.69 -6.62
C ALA A 405 6.77 15.87 -5.67
N ARG A 406 5.82 16.80 -5.59
CA ARG A 406 5.87 17.90 -4.61
C ARG A 406 5.86 17.31 -3.21
N ASN A 407 6.85 17.65 -2.39
CA ASN A 407 7.02 17.11 -1.06
C ASN A 407 7.25 18.17 0.04
N TYR A 408 7.34 19.43 -0.32
CA TYR A 408 7.26 20.56 0.60
C TYR A 408 6.38 21.67 0.02
N LEU A 409 5.96 22.58 0.86
CA LEU A 409 5.04 23.64 0.52
C LEU A 409 5.79 24.98 0.39
N SER A 410 5.84 25.52 -0.82
CA SER A 410 6.35 26.87 -1.10
C SER A 410 5.21 27.86 -1.22
N ILE A 411 5.07 28.74 -0.22
CA ILE A 411 4.04 29.79 -0.23
C ILE A 411 4.66 31.11 -0.65
N PRO A 412 4.08 31.85 -1.62
CA PRO A 412 2.76 31.60 -2.25
C PRO A 412 2.81 30.79 -3.56
N ASP A 413 3.92 30.20 -3.94
CA ASP A 413 4.15 29.67 -5.30
C ASP A 413 3.32 28.42 -5.60
N ASP A 414 3.05 27.59 -4.58
CA ASP A 414 2.26 26.38 -4.73
C ASP A 414 0.74 26.57 -4.58
N LEU A 415 0.30 27.80 -4.27
CA LEU A 415 -1.13 28.07 -4.16
C LEU A 415 -1.82 28.09 -5.52
N ILE A 416 -3.10 27.69 -5.52
CA ILE A 416 -3.99 27.76 -6.69
C ILE A 416 -3.88 29.13 -7.39
N ASP A 417 -3.76 29.11 -8.70
CA ASP A 417 -3.48 30.30 -9.52
C ASP A 417 -4.35 30.39 -10.78
N PHE A 418 -5.45 29.65 -10.83
CA PHE A 418 -6.39 29.71 -11.95
C PHE A 418 -6.96 31.12 -12.18
N THR A 419 -7.16 31.86 -11.07
CA THR A 419 -7.54 33.28 -11.13
C THR A 419 -6.88 34.09 -10.00
N PRO A 420 -6.68 35.42 -10.17
CA PRO A 420 -6.15 36.26 -9.10
C PRO A 420 -6.99 36.22 -7.81
N GLU A 421 -8.32 36.12 -7.95
CA GLU A 421 -9.27 36.07 -6.82
C GLU A 421 -9.14 34.78 -6.04
N LEU A 422 -9.05 33.60 -6.71
CA LEU A 422 -8.83 32.32 -6.07
C LEU A 422 -7.47 32.28 -5.34
N ARG A 423 -6.42 32.86 -5.97
CA ARG A 423 -5.10 32.95 -5.35
C ARG A 423 -5.09 33.85 -4.12
N ALA A 424 -5.81 34.98 -4.16
CA ALA A 424 -5.93 35.85 -2.99
C ALA A 424 -6.63 35.15 -1.83
N GLN A 425 -7.76 34.49 -2.08
CA GLN A 425 -8.48 33.70 -1.07
C GLN A 425 -7.61 32.55 -0.52
N ALA A 426 -6.80 31.91 -1.36
CA ALA A 426 -5.86 30.87 -0.92
C ALA A 426 -4.79 31.43 0.02
N LYS A 427 -4.23 32.62 -0.29
CA LYS A 427 -3.27 33.31 0.59
C LYS A 427 -3.89 33.62 1.96
N ASP A 428 -5.12 34.15 1.98
CA ASP A 428 -5.84 34.47 3.21
C ASP A 428 -6.12 33.20 4.03
N ALA A 429 -6.49 32.10 3.38
CA ALA A 429 -6.74 30.83 4.03
C ALA A 429 -5.48 30.25 4.70
N VAL A 430 -4.34 30.22 3.99
CA VAL A 430 -3.08 29.67 4.53
C VAL A 430 -2.44 30.57 5.60
N ALA A 431 -2.70 31.89 5.58
CA ALA A 431 -2.16 32.82 6.57
C ALA A 431 -2.53 32.47 8.02
N ARG A 432 -3.59 31.68 8.21
CA ARG A 432 -4.03 31.18 9.52
C ARG A 432 -3.31 29.92 9.99
N TYR A 433 -2.36 29.42 9.23
CA TYR A 433 -1.62 28.20 9.55
C TYR A 433 -0.12 28.45 9.58
N LYS A 434 0.59 27.73 10.42
CA LYS A 434 2.05 27.72 10.41
C LYS A 434 2.50 26.96 9.15
N THR A 435 3.34 27.60 8.35
CA THR A 435 3.97 27.02 7.15
C THR A 435 5.48 27.01 7.34
N GLY A 436 6.16 26.05 6.74
CA GLY A 436 7.61 25.91 6.89
C GLY A 436 8.20 24.88 5.94
N PRO A 437 9.47 24.52 6.15
CA PRO A 437 10.13 23.48 5.39
C PRO A 437 9.50 22.11 5.67
N MET A 438 9.95 21.11 4.93
CA MET A 438 9.64 19.72 5.19
C MET A 438 9.96 19.34 6.65
N PHE A 439 9.19 18.44 7.23
CA PHE A 439 9.28 18.06 8.66
C PHE A 439 8.96 19.22 9.63
N LEU A 440 8.11 20.18 9.22
CA LEU A 440 7.55 21.14 10.16
C LEU A 440 6.73 20.39 11.23
N PRO A 441 7.08 20.49 12.52
CA PRO A 441 6.34 19.75 13.55
C PRO A 441 4.88 20.22 13.68
N PRO A 442 3.96 19.34 14.08
CA PRO A 442 2.62 19.71 14.50
C PRO A 442 2.65 20.80 15.59
N VAL A 443 1.62 21.65 15.64
CA VAL A 443 1.51 22.72 16.62
C VAL A 443 0.19 22.63 17.39
N ILE A 444 0.16 23.19 18.60
CA ILE A 444 -1.09 23.38 19.31
C ILE A 444 -1.93 24.41 18.54
N GLY A 445 -3.12 23.98 18.11
CA GLY A 445 -4.03 24.86 17.41
C GLY A 445 -4.59 25.92 18.35
N ASP A 446 -4.56 27.19 17.91
CA ASP A 446 -5.11 28.34 18.63
C ASP A 446 -6.01 29.16 17.70
N SER A 447 -7.21 29.45 18.15
CA SER A 447 -8.17 30.28 17.37
C SER A 447 -7.71 31.73 17.22
N LYS A 448 -6.84 32.23 18.10
CA LYS A 448 -6.24 33.57 18.06
C LYS A 448 -4.85 33.58 17.43
N GLY A 449 -4.21 32.42 17.29
CA GLY A 449 -2.94 32.20 16.67
C GLY A 449 -3.05 31.33 15.40
N PHE A 450 -2.15 30.36 15.25
CA PHE A 450 -2.22 29.39 14.16
C PHE A 450 -3.26 28.30 14.47
N LEU A 451 -4.06 27.96 13.44
CA LEU A 451 -5.03 26.87 13.56
C LEU A 451 -4.39 25.48 13.49
N GLY A 452 -3.15 25.38 13.04
CA GLY A 452 -2.39 24.14 12.87
C GLY A 452 -1.14 24.40 12.04
N ALA A 453 -0.31 23.37 11.81
CA ALA A 453 0.79 23.37 10.87
C ALA A 453 0.36 22.72 9.54
N LEU A 454 0.80 23.26 8.41
CA LEU A 454 0.53 22.69 7.10
C LEU A 454 1.67 21.78 6.66
N ASN A 455 1.35 20.51 6.42
CA ASN A 455 2.28 19.53 5.89
C ASN A 455 1.71 18.89 4.61
N LEU A 456 2.59 18.60 3.66
CA LEU A 456 2.27 17.80 2.49
C LEU A 456 2.52 16.33 2.78
N GLY A 457 1.68 15.48 2.21
CA GLY A 457 1.87 14.04 2.27
C GLY A 457 1.12 13.39 3.44
N ASN A 458 1.75 13.24 4.58
CA ASN A 458 1.20 12.58 5.76
C ASN A 458 0.52 11.24 5.40
N ALA A 459 -0.66 10.97 5.94
CA ALA A 459 -1.40 9.73 5.75
C ALA A 459 -1.67 9.34 4.28
N SER A 460 -1.76 10.29 3.36
CA SER A 460 -2.21 10.00 1.99
C SER A 460 -1.37 10.60 0.86
N GLY A 461 -0.24 11.20 1.17
CA GLY A 461 0.64 11.82 0.16
C GLY A 461 1.65 10.87 -0.46
N GLY A 462 2.42 11.39 -1.38
CA GLY A 462 3.46 10.67 -2.09
C GLY A 462 2.95 9.39 -2.74
N THR A 463 3.72 8.31 -2.66
CA THR A 463 3.30 6.96 -3.04
C THR A 463 2.85 6.19 -1.81
N ASN A 464 1.60 5.72 -1.83
CA ASN A 464 1.00 4.99 -0.71
C ASN A 464 0.97 3.47 -0.98
N TRP A 465 0.18 2.70 -0.21
CA TRP A 465 0.11 1.23 -0.22
C TRP A 465 -0.02 0.57 -1.61
N PRO A 466 -0.63 1.20 -2.63
CA PRO A 466 -0.62 0.59 -3.95
C PRO A 466 0.79 0.40 -4.51
N GLY A 467 1.77 1.20 -4.04
CA GLY A 467 3.17 1.10 -4.39
C GLY A 467 3.50 1.59 -5.78
N ALA A 468 4.73 1.32 -6.20
CA ALA A 468 5.26 1.61 -7.53
C ALA A 468 5.53 0.33 -8.32
N GLY A 469 5.95 0.42 -9.57
CA GLY A 469 6.37 -0.68 -10.40
C GLY A 469 7.79 -0.49 -10.92
N TYR A 470 8.47 -1.57 -11.28
CA TYR A 470 9.85 -1.56 -11.76
C TYR A 470 9.98 -2.36 -13.04
N ASP A 471 10.63 -1.77 -14.02
CA ASP A 471 10.98 -2.44 -15.26
C ASP A 471 12.42 -2.99 -15.18
N PRO A 472 12.60 -4.31 -15.08
CA PRO A 472 13.92 -4.91 -14.98
C PRO A 472 14.73 -4.85 -16.31
N GLU A 473 14.11 -4.50 -17.44
CA GLU A 473 14.80 -4.39 -18.73
C GLU A 473 15.46 -3.01 -18.91
N THR A 474 14.89 -1.97 -18.30
CA THR A 474 15.36 -0.57 -18.44
C THR A 474 15.85 0.06 -17.15
N HIS A 475 15.73 -0.65 -16.03
CA HIS A 475 16.05 -0.22 -14.66
C HIS A 475 15.29 1.06 -14.24
N ILE A 476 14.02 1.17 -14.66
CA ILE A 476 13.17 2.33 -14.36
C ILE A 476 12.09 1.94 -13.35
N VAL A 477 11.95 2.77 -12.31
CA VAL A 477 10.81 2.73 -11.39
C VAL A 477 9.75 3.70 -11.89
N TYR A 478 8.51 3.23 -11.97
CA TYR A 478 7.32 4.03 -12.26
C TYR A 478 6.52 4.21 -10.99
N ALA A 479 6.38 5.45 -10.53
CA ALA A 479 5.68 5.78 -9.30
C ALA A 479 4.52 6.75 -9.57
N GLN A 480 3.32 6.37 -9.13
CA GLN A 480 2.21 7.30 -9.03
C GLN A 480 2.27 7.97 -7.65
N ALA A 481 2.17 9.29 -7.60
CA ALA A 481 2.26 10.05 -6.37
C ALA A 481 1.15 11.10 -6.26
N HIS A 482 0.49 11.14 -5.10
CA HIS A 482 -0.47 12.16 -4.72
C HIS A 482 0.28 13.36 -4.12
N GLN A 483 0.29 14.50 -4.82
CA GLN A 483 1.06 15.69 -4.42
C GLN A 483 0.21 16.91 -4.04
N SER A 484 -1.08 16.72 -3.87
CA SER A 484 -2.00 17.75 -3.39
C SER A 484 -2.65 17.40 -2.04
N ALA A 485 -2.15 16.36 -1.35
CA ALA A 485 -2.57 15.98 -0.01
C ALA A 485 -1.97 16.96 1.01
N LEU A 486 -2.71 18.03 1.29
CA LEU A 486 -2.33 19.05 2.27
C LEU A 486 -3.22 18.92 3.50
N PHE A 487 -2.62 18.60 4.64
CA PHE A 487 -3.31 18.45 5.90
C PHE A 487 -2.88 19.53 6.91
N PRO A 488 -3.84 20.25 7.51
CA PRO A 488 -3.58 21.04 8.68
C PRO A 488 -3.51 20.12 9.91
N ILE A 489 -2.32 19.95 10.46
CA ILE A 489 -2.13 19.17 11.69
C ILE A 489 -2.23 20.13 12.88
N SER A 490 -3.26 19.93 13.70
CA SER A 490 -3.54 20.71 14.88
C SER A 490 -3.59 19.78 16.08
N LEU A 491 -2.80 20.08 17.12
CA LEU A 491 -2.80 19.36 18.38
C LEU A 491 -3.67 20.08 19.41
N ARG A 492 -4.31 19.30 20.27
CA ARG A 492 -5.08 19.80 21.43
C ARG A 492 -4.81 18.92 22.64
N LYS A 493 -4.82 19.55 23.80
CA LYS A 493 -4.89 18.82 25.06
C LYS A 493 -6.25 18.13 25.17
N PRO A 494 -6.31 16.79 25.35
CA PRO A 494 -7.58 16.09 25.50
C PRO A 494 -8.27 16.48 26.82
N PRO A 495 -9.61 16.37 26.92
CA PRO A 495 -10.31 16.51 28.19
C PRO A 495 -9.84 15.47 29.21
N PRO A 496 -9.91 15.77 30.51
CA PRO A 496 -9.56 14.80 31.54
C PRO A 496 -10.32 13.48 31.40
N GLY A 497 -9.58 12.35 31.41
CA GLY A 497 -10.16 11.01 31.28
C GLY A 497 -10.46 10.57 29.85
N PHE A 498 -10.22 11.41 28.84
CA PHE A 498 -10.43 11.04 27.44
C PHE A 498 -9.23 10.28 26.85
N SER A 499 -8.02 10.70 27.16
CA SER A 499 -6.78 10.10 26.69
C SER A 499 -5.69 10.20 27.74
N ASP A 500 -4.79 9.22 27.76
CA ASP A 500 -3.56 9.26 28.56
C ASP A 500 -2.39 9.92 27.82
N ILE A 501 -2.61 10.37 26.59
CA ILE A 501 -1.63 11.11 25.78
C ILE A 501 -1.77 12.60 26.04
N GLY A 502 -0.63 13.29 26.20
CA GLY A 502 -0.61 14.70 26.54
C GLY A 502 -1.27 15.61 25.52
N TYR A 503 -1.12 15.29 24.24
CA TYR A 503 -1.74 15.99 23.11
C TYR A 503 -2.18 15.00 22.04
N VAL A 504 -3.35 15.24 21.45
CA VAL A 504 -3.91 14.46 20.35
C VAL A 504 -4.31 15.37 19.20
N MET A 505 -4.42 14.83 17.99
CA MET A 505 -4.92 15.59 16.86
C MET A 505 -6.37 16.02 17.11
N GLY A 506 -6.69 17.27 16.81
CA GLY A 506 -8.04 17.78 16.96
C GLY A 506 -8.17 19.23 16.49
N ARG A 507 -9.39 19.62 16.14
CA ARG A 507 -9.72 21.00 15.75
C ARG A 507 -10.27 21.77 16.95
N ASN A 508 -9.82 23.00 17.16
CA ASN A 508 -10.27 23.83 18.27
C ASN A 508 -11.76 24.22 18.20
N ASP A 509 -12.36 24.13 17.02
CA ASP A 509 -13.75 24.49 16.72
C ASP A 509 -14.69 23.26 16.65
N ALA A 510 -14.22 22.08 17.03
CA ALA A 510 -14.98 20.84 16.93
C ALA A 510 -15.00 20.08 18.25
N GLU A 511 -16.04 19.28 18.48
CA GLU A 511 -16.08 18.33 19.59
C GLU A 511 -14.97 17.30 19.47
N PHE A 512 -14.48 16.82 20.62
CA PHE A 512 -13.58 15.67 20.67
C PHE A 512 -14.32 14.41 20.27
N ARG A 513 -13.81 13.73 19.24
CA ARG A 513 -14.28 12.40 18.81
C ARG A 513 -13.08 11.51 18.54
N VAL A 514 -13.16 10.27 18.99
CA VAL A 514 -12.22 9.23 18.57
C VAL A 514 -12.52 8.92 17.10
N SER A 515 -11.63 9.29 16.19
CA SER A 515 -11.77 9.01 14.77
C SER A 515 -11.20 7.65 14.40
N GLU A 516 -10.13 7.25 15.06
CA GLU A 516 -9.39 6.00 14.87
C GLU A 516 -8.62 5.67 16.16
N GLY A 517 -7.99 4.50 16.21
CA GLY A 517 -7.16 4.09 17.34
C GLY A 517 -7.84 3.13 18.32
N PRO A 518 -7.16 2.77 19.41
CA PRO A 518 -7.70 1.88 20.44
C PRO A 518 -9.04 2.37 21.00
N GLY A 519 -9.99 1.46 21.14
CA GLY A 519 -11.35 1.80 21.59
C GLY A 519 -12.29 2.28 20.49
N PHE A 520 -11.81 2.64 19.29
CA PHE A 520 -12.66 2.93 18.14
C PHE A 520 -13.41 1.66 17.71
N GLY A 521 -14.73 1.76 17.59
CA GLY A 521 -15.56 0.61 17.16
C GLY A 521 -16.01 -0.29 18.31
N THR A 522 -15.88 0.11 19.58
CA THR A 522 -16.70 -0.47 20.64
C THR A 522 -18.18 -0.19 20.33
N ALA A 523 -19.09 -1.08 20.73
CA ALA A 523 -20.51 -0.98 20.41
C ALA A 523 -21.16 0.37 20.81
N ALA A 524 -20.55 1.10 21.75
CA ALA A 524 -20.97 2.43 22.18
C ALA A 524 -20.51 3.56 21.24
N ASP A 525 -19.39 3.37 20.51
CA ASP A 525 -18.72 4.41 19.73
C ASP A 525 -18.72 4.13 18.23
N ALA A 526 -19.22 2.97 17.79
CA ALA A 526 -19.42 2.71 16.38
C ALA A 526 -20.33 3.81 15.82
N PRO A 527 -19.86 4.67 14.90
CA PRO A 527 -20.79 5.54 14.20
C PRO A 527 -21.82 4.60 13.59
N GLN A 528 -23.07 4.79 13.95
CA GLN A 528 -24.19 4.12 13.29
C GLN A 528 -24.27 4.66 11.86
N HIS A 529 -23.29 4.35 11.02
CA HIS A 529 -23.39 4.46 9.60
C HIS A 529 -24.20 3.26 9.10
N ARG A 530 -25.48 3.22 9.48
CA ARG A 530 -26.48 2.80 8.51
C ARG A 530 -26.47 3.87 7.43
N PRO A 531 -26.15 3.56 6.19
CA PRO A 531 -26.62 4.37 5.09
C PRO A 531 -28.14 4.22 5.09
N THR A 532 -28.83 5.20 5.66
CA THR A 532 -30.21 5.46 5.23
C THR A 532 -30.10 5.68 3.72
N PRO A 533 -30.94 5.05 2.89
CA PRO A 533 -31.01 5.41 1.49
C PRO A 533 -31.49 6.85 1.44
N THR A 534 -30.56 7.77 1.38
CA THR A 534 -30.82 9.16 1.07
C THR A 534 -31.13 9.19 -0.42
N PRO A 535 -32.25 9.79 -0.85
CA PRO A 535 -32.50 10.05 -2.26
C PRO A 535 -31.27 10.74 -2.84
N ALA A 536 -30.88 10.33 -4.04
CA ALA A 536 -29.72 10.87 -4.74
C ALA A 536 -29.68 12.39 -4.59
N PRO A 537 -28.61 12.99 -4.02
CA PRO A 537 -28.49 14.43 -4.00
C PRO A 537 -28.37 14.85 -5.45
N THR A 538 -29.27 15.70 -5.90
CA THR A 538 -29.02 16.61 -7.02
C THR A 538 -27.63 17.17 -6.82
N ALA A 539 -26.80 17.09 -7.88
CA ALA A 539 -25.37 17.36 -7.91
C ALA A 539 -25.01 18.68 -7.19
N THR A 540 -24.77 18.58 -5.89
CA THR A 540 -24.06 19.58 -5.11
C THR A 540 -22.66 19.02 -4.89
N ALA A 541 -21.66 19.86 -5.14
CA ALA A 541 -20.25 19.56 -5.10
C ALA A 541 -19.89 18.57 -3.99
N ALA A 542 -19.17 17.50 -4.34
CA ALA A 542 -18.62 16.57 -3.38
C ALA A 542 -17.91 17.36 -2.27
N GLN A 543 -18.39 17.23 -1.03
CA GLN A 543 -17.65 17.79 0.09
C GLN A 543 -16.27 17.15 0.11
N PRO A 544 -15.19 17.96 0.20
CA PRO A 544 -13.85 17.41 0.32
C PRO A 544 -13.77 16.50 1.54
N ALA A 545 -12.97 15.44 1.42
CA ALA A 545 -12.64 14.58 2.55
C ALA A 545 -12.29 15.47 3.76
N THR A 546 -12.89 15.16 4.90
CA THR A 546 -12.82 15.94 6.13
C THR A 546 -11.36 16.32 6.45
N GLY A 547 -11.01 17.61 6.32
CA GLY A 547 -9.72 18.17 6.67
C GLY A 547 -8.95 18.90 5.57
N ALA A 548 -9.19 18.63 4.29
CA ALA A 548 -8.45 19.30 3.21
C ALA A 548 -8.82 20.79 3.08
N LEU A 549 -7.80 21.66 3.00
CA LEU A 549 -8.00 23.07 2.75
C LEU A 549 -8.43 23.30 1.30
N THR A 550 -9.53 24.05 1.12
CA THR A 550 -10.09 24.38 -0.18
C THR A 550 -10.44 25.86 -0.29
N VAL A 551 -10.47 26.34 -1.53
CA VAL A 551 -11.00 27.66 -1.87
C VAL A 551 -12.17 27.45 -2.82
N GLN A 552 -13.38 27.84 -2.40
CA GLN A 552 -14.62 27.62 -3.15
C GLN A 552 -14.83 26.16 -3.59
N GLY A 553 -14.31 25.17 -2.81
CA GLY A 553 -14.39 23.74 -3.15
C GLY A 553 -13.27 23.22 -4.06
N LEU A 554 -12.39 24.08 -4.54
CA LEU A 554 -11.17 23.69 -5.27
C LEU A 554 -10.02 23.45 -4.31
N SER A 555 -9.06 22.59 -4.67
CA SER A 555 -7.82 22.42 -3.92
C SER A 555 -7.13 23.77 -3.76
N ILE A 556 -6.62 24.04 -2.55
CA ILE A 556 -5.84 25.25 -2.29
C ILE A 556 -4.50 25.24 -3.02
N LEU A 557 -4.03 24.08 -3.42
CA LEU A 557 -2.78 23.90 -4.16
C LEU A 557 -3.03 23.93 -5.68
N LYS A 558 -2.09 24.54 -6.41
CA LYS A 558 -2.09 24.49 -7.87
C LYS A 558 -1.84 23.05 -8.38
N PRO A 559 -2.37 22.70 -9.57
CA PRO A 559 -2.07 21.41 -10.20
C PRO A 559 -0.57 21.30 -10.60
N PRO A 560 -0.10 20.08 -10.98
CA PRO A 560 -0.84 18.83 -11.01
C PRO A 560 -1.20 18.32 -9.60
N TYR A 561 -2.39 17.67 -9.45
CA TYR A 561 -2.83 17.15 -8.16
C TYR A 561 -2.18 15.82 -7.81
N ALA A 562 -1.89 15.01 -8.81
CA ALA A 562 -1.03 13.85 -8.72
C ALA A 562 -0.27 13.65 -10.03
N VAL A 563 0.81 12.89 -9.98
CA VAL A 563 1.72 12.65 -11.10
C VAL A 563 2.08 11.18 -11.23
N ILE A 564 2.51 10.80 -12.43
CA ILE A 564 3.25 9.57 -12.69
C ILE A 564 4.67 9.99 -13.04
N SER A 565 5.65 9.37 -12.39
CA SER A 565 7.07 9.67 -12.57
C SER A 565 7.84 8.42 -12.97
N ALA A 566 8.71 8.52 -13.97
CA ALA A 566 9.68 7.50 -14.33
C ALA A 566 11.06 7.88 -13.80
N ILE A 567 11.65 7.01 -13.00
CA ILE A 567 12.89 7.26 -12.27
C ILE A 567 13.92 6.22 -12.71
N ASN A 568 14.99 6.67 -13.35
CA ASN A 568 16.08 5.79 -13.79
C ASN A 568 17.02 5.49 -12.61
N LEU A 569 17.09 4.22 -12.22
CA LEU A 569 17.90 3.80 -11.08
C LEU A 569 19.41 3.68 -11.38
N ASP A 570 19.84 3.62 -12.63
CA ASP A 570 21.27 3.62 -12.97
C ASP A 570 21.88 5.01 -12.81
N ARG A 571 21.08 6.07 -13.00
CA ARG A 571 21.52 7.46 -12.93
C ARG A 571 21.04 8.19 -11.68
N GLY A 572 19.97 7.68 -11.04
CA GLY A 572 19.31 8.38 -9.94
C GLY A 572 18.65 9.68 -10.39
N GLU A 573 17.91 9.65 -11.50
CA GLU A 573 17.33 10.82 -12.16
C GLU A 573 15.89 10.57 -12.60
N LEU A 574 15.07 11.63 -12.58
CA LEU A 574 13.77 11.63 -13.25
C LEU A 574 13.98 11.59 -14.76
N GLN A 575 13.36 10.64 -15.44
CA GLN A 575 13.38 10.52 -16.89
C GLN A 575 12.23 11.32 -17.51
N TRP A 576 11.03 11.17 -16.96
CA TRP A 576 9.86 11.95 -17.30
C TRP A 576 8.87 12.00 -16.12
N GLN A 577 7.99 12.99 -16.16
CA GLN A 577 6.88 13.13 -15.22
C GLN A 577 5.68 13.73 -15.95
N VAL A 578 4.50 13.16 -15.73
CA VAL A 578 3.23 13.61 -16.34
C VAL A 578 2.12 13.69 -15.30
N PRO A 579 1.11 14.56 -15.49
CA PRO A 579 -0.10 14.56 -14.68
C PRO A 579 -0.79 13.18 -14.77
N TYR A 580 -1.29 12.70 -13.64
CA TYR A 580 -2.01 11.43 -13.54
C TYR A 580 -3.51 11.62 -13.78
N GLY A 581 -4.08 10.93 -14.77
CA GLY A 581 -5.51 10.92 -15.05
C GLY A 581 -6.01 12.24 -15.64
N GLU A 582 -7.32 12.44 -15.60
CA GLU A 582 -8.00 13.64 -16.15
C GLU A 582 -8.25 14.70 -15.09
N THR A 583 -8.54 15.93 -15.58
CA THR A 583 -9.04 17.02 -14.73
C THR A 583 -10.37 16.61 -14.07
N PRO A 584 -10.50 16.67 -12.73
CA PRO A 584 -11.73 16.34 -12.02
C PRO A 584 -12.92 17.21 -12.45
N ASP A 585 -14.16 16.65 -12.42
CA ASP A 585 -15.39 17.38 -12.75
C ASP A 585 -15.56 18.63 -11.89
N ALA A 586 -15.17 18.60 -10.62
CA ALA A 586 -15.23 19.76 -9.73
C ALA A 586 -14.38 20.94 -10.22
N VAL A 587 -13.27 20.67 -10.90
CA VAL A 587 -12.43 21.71 -11.53
C VAL A 587 -12.99 22.11 -12.90
N ARG A 588 -13.29 21.12 -13.75
CA ARG A 588 -13.75 21.35 -15.13
C ARG A 588 -15.04 22.18 -15.18
N ASN A 589 -15.97 21.91 -14.26
CA ASN A 589 -17.29 22.53 -14.22
C ASN A 589 -17.38 23.69 -13.21
N HIS A 590 -16.25 24.15 -12.65
CA HIS A 590 -16.27 25.14 -11.59
C HIS A 590 -16.73 26.52 -12.12
N PRO A 591 -17.71 27.20 -11.48
CA PRO A 591 -18.23 28.47 -11.98
C PRO A 591 -17.17 29.55 -12.17
N ALA A 592 -16.20 29.66 -11.26
CA ALA A 592 -15.10 30.65 -11.35
C ALA A 592 -14.14 30.38 -12.51
N LEU A 593 -14.19 29.19 -13.14
CA LEU A 593 -13.32 28.78 -14.24
C LEU A 593 -14.04 28.73 -15.59
N LYS A 594 -15.33 29.10 -15.61
CA LYS A 594 -16.15 29.11 -16.84
C LYS A 594 -15.49 29.93 -17.93
N GLY A 595 -15.36 29.34 -19.13
CA GLY A 595 -14.76 29.99 -20.30
C GLY A 595 -13.23 30.03 -20.30
N ARG A 596 -12.56 29.43 -19.30
CA ARG A 596 -11.10 29.32 -19.27
C ARG A 596 -10.67 27.99 -19.87
N ILE A 597 -9.51 27.97 -20.53
CA ILE A 597 -8.84 26.77 -20.96
C ILE A 597 -8.01 26.27 -19.76
N ILE A 598 -8.40 25.14 -19.18
CA ILE A 598 -7.69 24.52 -18.08
C ILE A 598 -6.85 23.37 -18.64
N PRO A 599 -5.51 23.41 -18.50
CA PRO A 599 -4.67 22.28 -18.87
C PRO A 599 -5.00 21.06 -18.00
N ASN A 600 -4.57 19.87 -18.41
CA ASN A 600 -4.79 18.68 -17.59
C ASN A 600 -4.19 18.86 -16.20
N THR A 601 -5.05 18.81 -15.17
CA THR A 601 -4.65 19.01 -13.78
C THR A 601 -4.22 17.72 -13.09
N GLY A 602 -4.40 16.57 -13.73
CA GLY A 602 -4.36 15.29 -13.03
C GLY A 602 -5.48 15.16 -12.00
N GLN A 603 -5.62 13.96 -11.44
CA GLN A 603 -6.58 13.63 -10.38
C GLN A 603 -5.89 13.47 -9.04
N PRO A 604 -6.43 13.97 -7.91
CA PRO A 604 -5.93 13.59 -6.59
C PRO A 604 -6.25 12.12 -6.29
N GLY A 605 -5.44 11.48 -5.44
CA GLY A 605 -5.62 10.11 -4.99
C GLY A 605 -4.43 9.22 -5.30
N SER A 606 -4.46 8.01 -4.74
CA SER A 606 -3.40 7.02 -4.89
C SER A 606 -3.97 5.75 -5.52
N VAL A 607 -3.33 5.26 -6.57
CA VAL A 607 -3.67 4.02 -7.28
C VAL A 607 -2.43 3.21 -7.57
N GLY A 608 -2.60 1.89 -7.68
CA GLY A 608 -1.55 1.00 -8.13
C GLY A 608 -1.48 0.91 -9.65
N LEU A 609 -0.35 0.42 -10.13
CA LEU A 609 -0.08 0.26 -11.56
C LEU A 609 0.44 -1.14 -11.86
N VAL A 610 0.44 -1.50 -13.12
CA VAL A 610 1.18 -2.64 -13.67
C VAL A 610 2.08 -2.14 -14.80
N VAL A 611 3.30 -2.66 -14.84
CA VAL A 611 4.27 -2.41 -15.90
C VAL A 611 4.31 -3.61 -16.82
N THR A 612 4.15 -3.38 -18.11
CA THR A 612 4.35 -4.41 -19.13
C THR A 612 5.62 -4.14 -19.94
N LYS A 613 5.89 -4.94 -20.93
CA LYS A 613 7.05 -4.73 -21.79
C LYS A 613 7.06 -3.34 -22.46
N THR A 614 5.90 -2.74 -22.73
CA THR A 614 5.79 -1.47 -23.45
C THR A 614 4.99 -0.39 -22.73
N LEU A 615 4.15 -0.75 -21.75
CA LEU A 615 3.18 0.14 -21.14
C LEU A 615 3.31 0.23 -19.62
N VAL A 616 2.91 1.38 -19.08
CA VAL A 616 2.50 1.55 -17.69
C VAL A 616 0.98 1.70 -17.68
N ILE A 617 0.27 0.82 -16.96
CA ILE A 617 -1.19 0.76 -16.96
C ILE A 617 -1.71 1.00 -15.55
N LEU A 618 -2.63 1.96 -15.40
CA LEU A 618 -3.33 2.28 -14.16
C LEU A 618 -4.67 2.95 -14.46
N GLY A 619 -5.62 2.86 -13.55
CA GLY A 619 -6.95 3.43 -13.72
C GLY A 619 -7.13 4.73 -12.94
N ASP A 620 -8.18 5.47 -13.26
CA ASP A 620 -8.56 6.70 -12.58
C ASP A 620 -9.00 6.44 -11.13
N SER A 621 -8.62 7.33 -10.22
CA SER A 621 -9.01 7.31 -8.79
C SER A 621 -10.39 7.93 -8.55
N GLN A 622 -10.96 8.61 -9.52
CA GLN A 622 -12.22 9.32 -9.42
C GLN A 622 -13.06 9.17 -10.69
N ASN A 623 -14.39 9.28 -10.54
CA ASN A 623 -15.28 9.38 -11.68
C ASN A 623 -15.20 10.78 -12.30
N THR A 624 -15.14 10.82 -13.62
CA THR A 624 -15.24 12.03 -14.43
C THR A 624 -16.33 11.88 -15.49
N THR A 625 -16.82 12.99 -16.00
CA THR A 625 -17.78 13.05 -17.11
C THR A 625 -17.23 13.98 -18.19
N THR A 626 -16.92 13.45 -19.35
CA THR A 626 -16.37 14.22 -20.47
C THR A 626 -17.21 14.03 -21.73
N PRO A 627 -17.03 14.85 -22.77
CA PRO A 627 -17.67 14.59 -24.06
C PRO A 627 -17.27 13.23 -24.68
N SER A 628 -16.12 12.69 -24.30
CA SER A 628 -15.60 11.42 -24.82
C SER A 628 -16.10 10.18 -24.10
N HIS A 629 -16.62 10.32 -22.86
CA HIS A 629 -17.16 9.19 -22.10
C HIS A 629 -18.24 9.60 -21.09
N PRO A 630 -19.19 8.69 -20.77
CA PRO A 630 -20.18 8.91 -19.73
C PRO A 630 -19.50 8.98 -18.35
N ARG A 631 -20.25 9.31 -17.30
CA ARG A 631 -19.75 9.32 -15.94
C ARG A 631 -19.19 7.95 -15.54
N GLY A 632 -17.90 7.92 -15.24
CA GLY A 632 -17.16 6.73 -14.86
C GLY A 632 -15.68 7.06 -14.67
N ALA A 633 -14.85 6.07 -14.72
CA ALA A 633 -13.41 6.19 -14.66
C ALA A 633 -12.80 5.57 -15.94
N MET A 634 -11.51 5.76 -16.15
CA MET A 634 -10.82 5.17 -17.30
C MET A 634 -9.66 4.31 -16.80
N LEU A 635 -9.47 3.14 -17.41
CA LEU A 635 -8.20 2.41 -17.34
C LEU A 635 -7.31 2.97 -18.44
N ARG A 636 -6.14 3.50 -18.07
CA ARG A 636 -5.23 4.23 -18.96
C ARG A 636 -3.95 3.48 -19.19
N ALA A 637 -3.40 3.62 -20.37
CA ALA A 637 -2.07 3.15 -20.73
C ALA A 637 -1.17 4.33 -21.11
N TYR A 638 0.04 4.30 -20.58
CA TYR A 638 1.09 5.25 -20.89
C TYR A 638 2.26 4.51 -21.54
N ASP A 639 2.82 5.07 -22.59
CA ASP A 639 4.08 4.59 -23.17
C ASP A 639 5.19 4.71 -22.12
N LYS A 640 5.83 3.60 -21.78
CA LYS A 640 6.77 3.58 -20.66
C LYS A 640 8.05 4.39 -20.91
N ALA A 641 8.42 4.64 -22.15
CA ALA A 641 9.62 5.40 -22.50
C ALA A 641 9.41 6.92 -22.41
N THR A 642 8.19 7.39 -22.75
CA THR A 642 7.89 8.81 -22.92
C THR A 642 6.93 9.38 -21.89
N GLY A 643 6.13 8.54 -21.22
CA GLY A 643 5.04 8.98 -20.36
C GLY A 643 3.80 9.48 -21.12
N GLN A 644 3.78 9.41 -22.44
CA GLN A 644 2.62 9.79 -23.23
C GLN A 644 1.48 8.80 -23.01
N GLU A 645 0.26 9.32 -22.73
CA GLU A 645 -0.94 8.50 -22.73
C GLU A 645 -1.22 8.02 -24.17
N VAL A 646 -1.32 6.71 -24.35
CA VAL A 646 -1.50 6.05 -25.65
C VAL A 646 -2.87 5.38 -25.78
N GLY A 647 -3.63 5.30 -24.71
CA GLY A 647 -4.98 4.75 -24.74
C GLY A 647 -5.70 4.81 -23.40
N ALA A 648 -7.02 4.75 -23.47
CA ALA A 648 -7.90 4.72 -22.31
C ALA A 648 -9.18 3.95 -22.63
N VAL A 649 -9.60 3.04 -21.73
CA VAL A 649 -10.86 2.30 -21.83
C VAL A 649 -11.73 2.53 -20.61
N TYR A 650 -13.04 2.52 -20.81
CA TYR A 650 -14.01 2.86 -19.79
C TYR A 650 -14.10 1.84 -18.66
N MET A 651 -14.21 2.35 -17.43
CA MET A 651 -14.57 1.62 -16.21
C MET A 651 -15.81 2.23 -15.56
N PRO A 652 -16.75 1.43 -15.01
CA PRO A 652 -17.98 1.96 -14.41
C PRO A 652 -17.74 2.68 -13.07
N ALA A 653 -16.58 2.47 -12.46
CA ALA A 653 -16.19 3.05 -11.17
C ALA A 653 -14.67 3.21 -11.08
N PRO A 654 -14.16 3.99 -10.12
CA PRO A 654 -12.73 4.16 -9.90
C PRO A 654 -12.00 2.85 -9.67
N GLN A 655 -10.74 2.82 -10.10
CA GLN A 655 -9.81 1.78 -9.68
C GLN A 655 -9.67 1.81 -8.16
N SER A 656 -9.83 0.65 -7.53
CA SER A 656 -9.73 0.51 -6.07
C SER A 656 -8.68 -0.50 -5.61
N GLY A 657 -8.30 -1.46 -6.48
CA GLY A 657 -7.14 -2.34 -6.30
C GLY A 657 -6.16 -2.20 -7.45
N SER A 658 -4.93 -2.67 -7.29
CA SER A 658 -3.92 -2.57 -8.36
C SER A 658 -4.24 -3.51 -9.51
N PRO A 659 -4.06 -3.09 -10.78
CA PRO A 659 -4.26 -3.96 -11.93
C PRO A 659 -3.19 -5.05 -11.98
N MET A 660 -3.53 -6.17 -12.60
CA MET A 660 -2.61 -7.24 -12.96
C MET A 660 -2.86 -7.73 -14.38
N THR A 661 -1.91 -8.47 -14.96
CA THR A 661 -2.05 -9.01 -16.31
C THR A 661 -1.54 -10.43 -16.40
N TYR A 662 -2.18 -11.23 -17.25
CA TYR A 662 -1.79 -12.62 -17.51
C TYR A 662 -2.05 -13.03 -18.96
N MET A 663 -1.48 -14.14 -19.36
CA MET A 663 -1.69 -14.82 -20.64
C MET A 663 -2.41 -16.15 -20.41
N LEU A 664 -3.49 -16.40 -21.13
CA LEU A 664 -4.19 -17.68 -21.13
C LEU A 664 -4.67 -18.04 -22.52
N ASP A 665 -4.40 -19.26 -22.98
CA ASP A 665 -4.77 -19.74 -24.33
C ASP A 665 -4.34 -18.79 -25.46
N GLY A 666 -3.16 -18.17 -25.33
CA GLY A 666 -2.64 -17.22 -26.32
C GLY A 666 -3.29 -15.83 -26.31
N LYS A 667 -4.14 -15.54 -25.32
CA LYS A 667 -4.83 -14.26 -25.16
C LYS A 667 -4.38 -13.57 -23.87
N GLN A 668 -3.97 -12.29 -23.98
CA GLN A 668 -3.59 -11.47 -22.83
C GLN A 668 -4.84 -10.83 -22.19
N TYR A 669 -4.89 -10.86 -20.87
CA TYR A 669 -5.92 -10.22 -20.05
C TYR A 669 -5.31 -9.18 -19.11
N ILE A 670 -6.06 -8.11 -18.84
CA ILE A 670 -5.79 -7.15 -17.78
C ILE A 670 -6.97 -7.20 -16.82
N VAL A 671 -6.72 -7.46 -15.54
CA VAL A 671 -7.78 -7.48 -14.50
C VAL A 671 -7.57 -6.33 -13.54
N VAL A 672 -8.66 -5.64 -13.22
CA VAL A 672 -8.67 -4.53 -12.28
C VAL A 672 -9.85 -4.65 -11.32
N ALA A 673 -9.63 -4.32 -10.06
CA ALA A 673 -10.69 -4.15 -9.07
C ALA A 673 -11.19 -2.71 -9.12
N VAL A 674 -12.51 -2.54 -9.21
CA VAL A 674 -13.17 -1.25 -9.22
C VAL A 674 -14.22 -1.17 -8.11
N SER A 675 -14.30 -0.03 -7.44
CA SER A 675 -15.35 0.29 -6.45
C SER A 675 -15.28 1.77 -6.07
N GLY A 676 -16.30 2.26 -5.41
CA GLY A 676 -16.30 3.60 -4.83
C GLY A 676 -17.60 4.36 -5.04
N GLY A 677 -17.85 5.33 -4.17
CA GLY A 677 -19.12 6.04 -4.15
C GLY A 677 -20.29 5.09 -3.88
N ALA A 678 -21.25 5.03 -4.80
CA ALA A 678 -22.39 4.11 -4.74
C ALA A 678 -22.15 2.81 -5.54
N TYR A 679 -20.96 2.60 -6.11
CA TYR A 679 -20.64 1.43 -6.91
C TYR A 679 -19.93 0.38 -6.06
N SER A 680 -20.57 -0.77 -5.89
CA SER A 680 -20.03 -1.90 -5.13
C SER A 680 -18.88 -2.60 -5.86
N GLY A 681 -18.05 -3.31 -5.09
CA GLY A 681 -16.83 -3.97 -5.58
C GLY A 681 -17.07 -4.91 -6.75
N GLU A 682 -16.16 -4.86 -7.72
CA GLU A 682 -16.18 -5.69 -8.90
C GLU A 682 -14.76 -5.91 -9.45
N TYR A 683 -14.47 -7.13 -9.87
CA TYR A 683 -13.33 -7.45 -10.71
C TYR A 683 -13.75 -7.42 -12.18
N ILE A 684 -13.01 -6.70 -13.01
CA ILE A 684 -13.25 -6.58 -14.45
C ILE A 684 -12.00 -7.03 -15.19
N ALA A 685 -12.17 -7.97 -16.11
CA ALA A 685 -11.11 -8.39 -17.03
C ALA A 685 -11.33 -7.77 -18.41
N TYR A 686 -10.27 -7.24 -18.97
CA TYR A 686 -10.21 -6.72 -20.33
C TYR A 686 -9.29 -7.58 -21.19
N SER A 687 -9.64 -7.72 -22.46
CA SER A 687 -8.79 -8.38 -23.46
C SER A 687 -9.06 -7.81 -24.85
N LEU A 688 -8.19 -8.09 -25.81
CA LEU A 688 -8.48 -7.78 -27.21
C LEU A 688 -9.66 -8.63 -27.72
N PRO A 689 -10.45 -8.11 -28.69
CA PRO A 689 -11.46 -8.89 -29.37
C PRO A 689 -10.88 -10.21 -29.91
N SER A 690 -11.69 -11.26 -29.93
CA SER A 690 -11.29 -12.49 -30.65
C SER A 690 -11.18 -12.18 -32.14
N ALA A 691 -10.12 -12.63 -32.80
CA ALA A 691 -10.06 -12.58 -34.25
C ALA A 691 -11.24 -13.40 -34.80
N ASN A 692 -12.13 -12.75 -35.57
CA ASN A 692 -13.23 -13.42 -36.30
C ASN A 692 -12.67 -14.39 -37.35
#